data_3f070a8ab77eb8a253ab5fa2dff18dc6
#
_entry.id   3f070a8ab77eb8a253ab5fa2dff18dc6
#
_cell.length_a   1.000
_cell.length_b   1.000
_cell.length_c   1.000
_cell.angle_alpha   90.00
_cell.angle_beta   90.00
_cell.angle_gamma   90.00
#
_symmetry.space_group_name_H-M   'P 1'
#
loop_
_entity.id
_entity.type
_entity.pdbx_description
1 polymer ?
#
loop_
_entity_poly.entity_id
_entity_poly.type
_entity_poly.pdbx_seq_one_letter_code
_entity_poly.pdbx_strand_id
1 'polypeptide(L)'
;MNWRLWGFFIAVGILAGRLVSRWIRFPELVSQAAKNWSGWKLVLASFLTLFAELALIRWIGTEVRVFAYVKNLALLLCFLGFGLGCALVGHPVRWWASATALLGLVMVVRVPWHSERAFEGLSQALGGGQDFDIWATGTVRNWPNFLIAAALTGLLLLLITYIFIPFGQVVSRQLELAERPLRAYSWNLAASLVGILAFLAVSWFGLPPSLWVATVFLGLGLLQDQKRLGIGLACLAIPAALLLHDVSTPSDFSLWTPYQQVRVMKDAFPDGELRQTLVRVNHTAYQTMVDLSAPFLDRHPGLVEEPTDENPYNLPFSFTSPAPRVLIVGAGTGNDAAAAVRHQSLTVDAVEIDPGILAIGRNHPEHPYSAPQVSVHVTDARAFMRRARGPYDLVLFGLLDSHTELSDYSNMRIDNFVYTKESLEEAKSLLAPDGVVFIKFQVNHPWIGRRIAEMLQEVFGKPPLSFAAHSSYTADASCFVISPSDEVERKLAADPRLEQFVTLHRQAFLKLPAVAVTTDDWPYLYQEGKWIPGIFVTVGILVLLLGMGLYWQIPEARTRVPSLFFFSMGAGFLLLEAQVISRLALYFGTTWQVNGIVIAAILAALLAANAVIDRQRKPWPRPWYLAGLLAGIGMVALFPFQRIPGPAAWVGGLAACLFTIPVFFAGLLFAIEFRAVNSPGAALGANMLGAVVGGLLENLSLIVGLKALLGFAFVLYALAGLGLVIDRKKLAGSDRSILLSNIGSD
;
A
#
# COMPACT_ATOMS: atom_id res chain seq x y z
N MET A 1 21.66 19.22 19.29
CA MET A 1 22.72 18.96 18.30
C MET A 1 22.07 18.28 17.09
N ASN A 2 22.16 18.87 15.90
CA ASN A 2 21.37 18.41 14.75
C ASN A 2 22.06 17.22 14.07
N TRP A 3 21.75 15.98 14.51
CA TRP A 3 22.31 14.72 14.01
C TRP A 3 22.12 14.52 12.50
N ARG A 4 21.02 15.08 11.93
CA ARG A 4 20.75 15.07 10.48
C ARG A 4 21.80 15.83 9.70
N LEU A 5 22.27 16.99 10.21
CA LEU A 5 23.35 17.75 9.58
C LEU A 5 24.67 16.96 9.53
N TRP A 6 25.02 16.27 10.61
CA TRP A 6 26.20 15.42 10.63
C TRP A 6 26.09 14.24 9.67
N GLY A 7 24.94 13.57 9.65
CA GLY A 7 24.64 12.52 8.68
C GLY A 7 24.76 13.02 7.24
N PHE A 8 24.24 14.21 6.96
CA PHE A 8 24.33 14.85 5.64
C PHE A 8 25.79 15.12 5.24
N PHE A 9 26.59 15.79 6.09
CA PHE A 9 28.00 16.05 5.75
C PHE A 9 28.82 14.79 5.55
N ILE A 10 28.61 13.75 6.37
CA ILE A 10 29.27 12.45 6.19
C ILE A 10 28.85 11.83 4.84
N ALA A 11 27.55 11.82 4.54
CA ALA A 11 27.03 11.28 3.29
C ALA A 11 27.54 12.05 2.07
N VAL A 12 27.56 13.41 2.10
CA VAL A 12 28.15 14.24 1.06
C VAL A 12 29.62 13.94 0.88
N GLY A 13 30.39 13.84 1.96
CA GLY A 13 31.82 13.49 1.91
C GLY A 13 32.08 12.15 1.24
N ILE A 14 31.27 11.13 1.58
CA ILE A 14 31.37 9.78 0.97
C ILE A 14 30.98 9.83 -0.50
N LEU A 15 29.88 10.49 -0.88
CA LEU A 15 29.43 10.58 -2.28
C LEU A 15 30.42 11.39 -3.12
N ALA A 16 30.95 12.51 -2.61
CA ALA A 16 31.98 13.30 -3.27
C ALA A 16 33.26 12.50 -3.46
N GLY A 17 33.71 11.77 -2.42
CA GLY A 17 34.85 10.84 -2.51
C GLY A 17 34.65 9.77 -3.59
N ARG A 18 33.41 9.26 -3.74
CA ARG A 18 33.05 8.30 -4.79
C ARG A 18 33.03 8.89 -6.19
N LEU A 19 32.52 10.12 -6.35
CA LEU A 19 32.59 10.87 -7.61
C LEU A 19 34.06 11.06 -8.04
N VAL A 20 34.92 11.52 -7.12
CA VAL A 20 36.34 11.68 -7.35
C VAL A 20 37.02 10.35 -7.69
N SER A 21 36.73 9.25 -6.97
CA SER A 21 37.26 7.92 -7.22
C SER A 21 36.83 7.32 -8.57
N ARG A 22 35.68 7.78 -9.12
CA ARG A 22 35.20 7.39 -10.44
C ARG A 22 36.03 8.03 -11.57
N TRP A 23 36.62 9.20 -11.31
CA TRP A 23 37.58 9.86 -12.21
C TRP A 23 38.97 9.22 -12.11
N ILE A 24 39.35 8.76 -10.90
CA ILE A 24 40.55 7.96 -10.68
C ILE A 24 40.07 6.48 -10.80
N ARG A 25 40.25 5.86 -11.96
CA ARG A 25 39.85 4.47 -12.25
C ARG A 25 40.46 3.51 -11.22
N PHE A 26 39.71 3.14 -10.18
CA PHE A 26 40.07 2.01 -9.32
C PHE A 26 39.39 0.74 -9.87
N PRO A 27 40.18 -0.19 -10.50
CA PRO A 27 39.64 -1.47 -10.98
C PRO A 27 39.11 -2.36 -9.86
N GLU A 28 39.55 -2.13 -8.63
CA GLU A 28 39.28 -2.96 -7.44
C GLU A 28 37.84 -2.87 -6.90
N LEU A 29 37.06 -1.89 -7.32
CA LEU A 29 35.67 -1.70 -6.86
C LEU A 29 34.67 -2.60 -7.59
N VAL A 30 35.12 -3.40 -8.53
CA VAL A 30 34.30 -4.29 -9.33
C VAL A 30 34.45 -5.70 -8.80
N SER A 31 33.43 -6.26 -8.20
CA SER A 31 33.39 -7.68 -7.85
C SER A 31 33.50 -8.48 -9.16
N GLN A 32 34.54 -9.32 -9.30
CA GLN A 32 34.64 -10.23 -10.45
C GLN A 32 33.37 -11.10 -10.48
N ALA A 33 32.90 -11.33 -11.68
CA ALA A 33 31.74 -12.18 -11.87
C ALA A 33 32.02 -13.57 -11.28
N ALA A 34 31.20 -14.01 -10.32
CA ALA A 34 31.36 -15.31 -9.66
C ALA A 34 31.45 -16.43 -10.72
N LYS A 35 32.49 -17.25 -10.64
CA LYS A 35 32.68 -18.39 -11.56
C LYS A 35 32.02 -19.66 -11.02
N ASN A 36 31.74 -19.70 -9.71
CA ASN A 36 31.20 -20.88 -9.02
C ASN A 36 29.85 -20.58 -8.38
N TRP A 37 28.98 -21.57 -8.36
CA TRP A 37 27.72 -21.50 -7.65
C TRP A 37 27.92 -21.28 -6.14
N SER A 38 27.10 -20.42 -5.56
CA SER A 38 27.16 -20.09 -4.14
C SER A 38 25.74 -19.96 -3.55
N GLY A 39 25.26 -21.00 -2.91
CA GLY A 39 23.90 -21.05 -2.36
C GLY A 39 23.63 -19.95 -1.32
N TRP A 40 24.63 -19.62 -0.46
CA TRP A 40 24.43 -18.58 0.55
C TRP A 40 24.28 -17.18 -0.06
N LYS A 41 24.98 -16.87 -1.17
CA LYS A 41 24.80 -15.59 -1.89
C LYS A 41 23.42 -15.50 -2.53
N LEU A 42 22.93 -16.60 -3.10
CA LEU A 42 21.56 -16.66 -3.60
C LEU A 42 20.55 -16.39 -2.50
N VAL A 43 20.65 -17.10 -1.38
CA VAL A 43 19.74 -16.96 -0.24
C VAL A 43 19.78 -15.55 0.34
N LEU A 44 20.97 -15.01 0.60
CA LEU A 44 21.10 -13.66 1.17
C LEU A 44 20.63 -12.57 0.19
N ALA A 45 20.96 -12.67 -1.09
CA ALA A 45 20.51 -11.70 -2.09
C ALA A 45 18.98 -11.74 -2.24
N SER A 46 18.37 -12.93 -2.26
CA SER A 46 16.92 -13.09 -2.35
C SER A 46 16.20 -12.55 -1.12
N PHE A 47 16.71 -12.86 0.08
CA PHE A 47 16.23 -12.32 1.35
C PHE A 47 16.25 -10.78 1.34
N LEU A 48 17.42 -10.20 1.02
CA LEU A 48 17.61 -8.75 1.01
C LEU A 48 16.77 -8.06 -0.06
N THR A 49 16.51 -8.70 -1.20
CA THR A 49 15.67 -8.12 -2.26
C THR A 49 14.28 -7.83 -1.72
N LEU A 50 13.60 -8.81 -1.14
CA LEU A 50 12.23 -8.64 -0.64
C LEU A 50 12.18 -7.81 0.65
N PHE A 51 13.17 -7.97 1.53
CA PHE A 51 13.27 -7.12 2.72
C PHE A 51 13.44 -5.65 2.35
N ALA A 52 14.37 -5.32 1.43
CA ALA A 52 14.63 -3.96 0.98
C ALA A 52 13.45 -3.38 0.18
N GLU A 53 12.77 -4.21 -0.62
CA GLU A 53 11.59 -3.84 -1.37
C GLU A 53 10.49 -3.34 -0.42
N LEU A 54 10.09 -4.15 0.55
CA LEU A 54 9.06 -3.77 1.53
C LEU A 54 9.48 -2.58 2.39
N ALA A 55 10.75 -2.53 2.80
CA ALA A 55 11.29 -1.40 3.56
C ALA A 55 11.21 -0.09 2.76
N LEU A 56 11.55 -0.14 1.46
CA LEU A 56 11.49 1.03 0.58
C LEU A 56 10.06 1.44 0.26
N ILE A 57 9.17 0.49 -0.09
CA ILE A 57 7.74 0.76 -0.35
C ILE A 57 7.16 1.55 0.82
N ARG A 58 7.38 1.04 2.02
CA ARG A 58 6.82 1.65 3.22
C ARG A 58 7.47 2.99 3.55
N TRP A 59 8.81 3.07 3.56
CA TRP A 59 9.50 4.30 3.91
C TRP A 59 9.25 5.42 2.90
N ILE A 60 9.41 5.15 1.59
CA ILE A 60 9.25 6.19 0.57
C ILE A 60 7.78 6.64 0.44
N GLY A 61 6.83 5.71 0.66
CA GLY A 61 5.40 6.03 0.70
C GLY A 61 5.02 6.96 1.87
N THR A 62 5.76 6.87 2.99
CA THR A 62 5.60 7.78 4.14
C THR A 62 6.19 9.16 3.87
N GLU A 63 7.35 9.24 3.21
CA GLU A 63 8.11 10.48 3.04
C GLU A 63 7.69 11.28 1.80
N VAL A 64 7.26 10.62 0.74
CA VAL A 64 7.00 11.24 -0.57
C VAL A 64 5.60 10.91 -1.06
N ARG A 65 4.71 11.89 -1.07
CA ARG A 65 3.27 11.72 -1.39
C ARG A 65 2.99 11.04 -2.72
N VAL A 66 3.80 11.27 -3.76
CA VAL A 66 3.62 10.58 -5.06
C VAL A 66 3.64 9.07 -4.87
N PHE A 67 4.53 8.55 -4.04
CA PHE A 67 4.60 7.12 -3.73
C PHE A 67 3.50 6.68 -2.77
N ALA A 68 2.94 7.58 -1.96
CA ALA A 68 1.75 7.29 -1.16
C ALA A 68 0.51 7.11 -2.03
N TYR A 69 0.39 7.87 -3.11
CA TYR A 69 -0.75 7.78 -4.03
C TYR A 69 -0.61 6.67 -5.08
N VAL A 70 0.61 6.39 -5.54
CA VAL A 70 0.93 5.34 -6.52
C VAL A 70 1.83 4.31 -5.85
N LYS A 71 1.31 3.60 -4.84
CA LYS A 71 2.12 2.68 -3.99
C LYS A 71 2.80 1.57 -4.77
N ASN A 72 2.13 0.99 -5.76
CA ASN A 72 2.75 -0.01 -6.62
C ASN A 72 3.96 0.54 -7.38
N LEU A 73 4.15 1.88 -7.40
CA LEU A 73 5.28 2.49 -8.09
C LEU A 73 6.62 1.99 -7.55
N ALA A 74 6.82 1.98 -6.24
CA ALA A 74 8.05 1.49 -5.64
C ALA A 74 8.28 0.01 -5.97
N LEU A 75 7.25 -0.83 -5.88
CA LEU A 75 7.27 -2.24 -6.28
C LEU A 75 7.68 -2.42 -7.75
N LEU A 76 7.05 -1.66 -8.65
CA LEU A 76 7.36 -1.72 -10.10
C LEU A 76 8.82 -1.35 -10.41
N LEU A 77 9.38 -0.38 -9.67
CA LEU A 77 10.79 0.01 -9.81
C LEU A 77 11.75 -1.06 -9.28
N CYS A 78 11.37 -1.74 -8.19
CA CYS A 78 12.12 -2.88 -7.69
C CYS A 78 12.16 -4.00 -8.74
N PHE A 79 11.02 -4.34 -9.34
CA PHE A 79 10.93 -5.33 -10.40
C PHE A 79 11.67 -4.89 -11.67
N LEU A 80 11.57 -3.61 -12.05
CA LEU A 80 12.32 -3.06 -13.17
C LEU A 80 13.82 -3.18 -12.94
N GLY A 81 14.33 -2.74 -11.78
CA GLY A 81 15.74 -2.83 -11.43
C GLY A 81 16.24 -4.27 -11.39
N PHE A 82 15.47 -5.17 -10.76
CA PHE A 82 15.80 -6.58 -10.69
C PHE A 82 15.80 -7.23 -12.09
N GLY A 83 14.78 -6.97 -12.92
CA GLY A 83 14.68 -7.47 -14.28
C GLY A 83 15.84 -7.00 -15.19
N LEU A 84 16.22 -5.70 -15.10
CA LEU A 84 17.39 -5.16 -15.76
C LEU A 84 18.69 -5.83 -15.26
N GLY A 85 18.77 -6.09 -13.95
CA GLY A 85 19.88 -6.85 -13.37
C GLY A 85 20.00 -8.26 -13.95
N CYS A 86 18.89 -8.95 -14.17
CA CYS A 86 18.88 -10.25 -14.85
C CYS A 86 19.41 -10.17 -16.29
N ALA A 87 19.12 -9.10 -17.02
CA ALA A 87 19.69 -8.89 -18.35
C ALA A 87 21.20 -8.62 -18.34
N LEU A 88 21.73 -8.13 -17.22
CA LEU A 88 23.14 -7.82 -17.00
C LEU A 88 23.93 -8.97 -16.36
N VAL A 89 23.47 -10.21 -16.43
CA VAL A 89 24.06 -11.39 -15.76
C VAL A 89 25.54 -11.62 -16.10
N GLY A 90 25.98 -11.31 -17.32
CA GLY A 90 27.35 -11.42 -17.78
C GLY A 90 28.29 -10.30 -17.29
N HIS A 91 27.78 -9.24 -16.73
CA HIS A 91 28.54 -8.07 -16.31
C HIS A 91 28.96 -8.15 -14.84
N PRO A 92 30.05 -7.48 -14.46
CA PRO A 92 30.49 -7.44 -13.07
C PRO A 92 29.47 -6.76 -12.15
N VAL A 93 29.25 -7.32 -10.95
CA VAL A 93 28.33 -6.79 -9.95
C VAL A 93 28.93 -5.58 -9.24
N ARG A 94 28.17 -4.49 -9.18
CA ARG A 94 28.60 -3.22 -8.57
C ARG A 94 27.78 -2.89 -7.33
N TRP A 95 28.04 -3.56 -6.21
CA TRP A 95 27.34 -3.32 -4.94
C TRP A 95 27.41 -1.86 -4.47
N TRP A 96 28.49 -1.16 -4.79
CA TRP A 96 28.61 0.26 -4.51
C TRP A 96 27.59 1.11 -5.27
N ALA A 97 27.17 0.69 -6.46
CA ALA A 97 26.12 1.40 -7.19
C ALA A 97 24.79 1.34 -6.43
N SER A 98 24.41 0.14 -5.92
CA SER A 98 23.25 -0.03 -5.07
C SER A 98 23.36 0.79 -3.78
N ALA A 99 24.50 0.70 -3.08
CA ALA A 99 24.72 1.40 -1.83
C ALA A 99 24.70 2.93 -1.98
N THR A 100 25.34 3.47 -3.04
CA THR A 100 25.33 4.92 -3.29
C THR A 100 23.97 5.41 -3.76
N ALA A 101 23.20 4.59 -4.51
CA ALA A 101 21.83 4.92 -4.89
C ALA A 101 20.93 4.97 -3.65
N LEU A 102 21.03 3.98 -2.74
CA LEU A 102 20.28 3.97 -1.48
C LEU A 102 20.64 5.16 -0.57
N LEU A 103 21.94 5.43 -0.39
CA LEU A 103 22.37 6.59 0.40
C LEU A 103 21.92 7.90 -0.25
N GLY A 104 22.02 8.02 -1.58
CA GLY A 104 21.54 9.17 -2.34
C GLY A 104 20.03 9.37 -2.19
N LEU A 105 19.26 8.29 -2.22
CA LEU A 105 17.82 8.34 -1.98
C LEU A 105 17.51 8.86 -0.57
N VAL A 106 18.18 8.32 0.46
CA VAL A 106 18.03 8.78 1.85
C VAL A 106 18.40 10.26 1.97
N MET A 107 19.48 10.69 1.33
CA MET A 107 19.91 12.09 1.34
C MET A 107 18.87 13.00 0.68
N VAL A 108 18.41 12.67 -0.52
CA VAL A 108 17.45 13.50 -1.27
C VAL A 108 16.16 13.66 -0.49
N VAL A 109 15.70 12.60 0.16
CA VAL A 109 14.42 12.61 0.89
C VAL A 109 14.53 13.27 2.26
N ARG A 110 15.64 13.08 2.99
CA ARG A 110 15.79 13.51 4.40
C ARG A 110 16.62 14.76 4.61
N VAL A 111 17.24 15.29 3.55
CA VAL A 111 17.92 16.58 3.67
C VAL A 111 16.88 17.65 4.00
N PRO A 112 17.09 18.45 5.02
CA PRO A 112 16.18 19.52 5.38
C PRO A 112 16.24 20.63 4.32
N TRP A 113 15.56 20.42 3.20
CA TRP A 113 15.10 21.52 2.38
C TRP A 113 14.20 22.34 3.29
N HIS A 114 14.37 23.62 3.40
CA HIS A 114 13.73 24.55 4.35
C HIS A 114 12.19 24.49 4.41
N SER A 115 11.55 23.53 3.80
CA SER A 115 10.11 23.28 3.92
C SER A 115 9.83 21.77 3.92
N GLU A 116 9.15 21.31 4.96
CA GLU A 116 8.45 20.01 4.96
C GLU A 116 7.53 19.87 3.74
N ARG A 117 7.27 20.95 3.03
CA ARG A 117 6.37 21.06 1.87
C ARG A 117 7.03 20.80 0.51
N ALA A 118 8.35 20.64 0.40
CA ALA A 118 9.01 20.48 -0.90
C ALA A 118 8.51 19.24 -1.67
N PHE A 119 8.24 18.12 -0.97
CA PHE A 119 7.70 16.92 -1.57
C PHE A 119 6.16 16.88 -1.61
N GLU A 120 5.47 17.70 -0.81
CA GLU A 120 4.03 17.94 -0.95
C GLU A 120 3.72 18.59 -2.30
N GLY A 121 4.47 19.62 -2.68
CA GLY A 121 4.33 20.30 -3.96
C GLY A 121 4.63 19.43 -5.18
N LEU A 122 5.38 18.33 -5.00
CA LEU A 122 5.75 17.43 -6.10
C LEU A 122 4.53 16.73 -6.71
N SER A 123 3.64 16.19 -5.88
CA SER A 123 2.42 15.53 -6.36
C SER A 123 1.44 16.50 -7.00
N GLN A 124 1.31 17.71 -6.42
CA GLN A 124 0.47 18.77 -6.98
C GLN A 124 0.96 19.21 -8.35
N ALA A 125 2.28 19.41 -8.51
CA ALA A 125 2.87 19.83 -9.75
C ALA A 125 2.75 18.76 -10.86
N LEU A 126 2.83 17.48 -10.51
CA LEU A 126 2.69 16.37 -11.46
C LEU A 126 1.25 16.11 -11.89
N GLY A 127 0.28 16.25 -11.01
CA GLY A 127 -1.12 15.90 -11.24
C GLY A 127 -1.98 17.03 -11.77
N GLY A 128 -1.46 18.26 -11.89
CA GLY A 128 -2.27 19.42 -12.24
C GLY A 128 -3.25 19.85 -11.15
N GLY A 129 -3.05 19.41 -9.92
CA GLY A 129 -3.68 19.92 -8.69
C GLY A 129 -5.09 19.42 -8.37
N GLN A 130 -5.90 19.06 -9.36
CA GLN A 130 -7.31 18.66 -9.11
C GLN A 130 -7.52 17.16 -8.85
N ASP A 131 -6.67 16.30 -9.41
CA ASP A 131 -6.90 14.84 -9.36
C ASP A 131 -6.31 14.17 -8.11
N PHE A 132 -5.55 14.91 -7.29
CA PHE A 132 -4.67 14.28 -6.27
C PHE A 132 -4.78 14.81 -4.89
N ASP A 133 -4.90 16.10 -4.77
CA ASP A 133 -4.98 16.72 -3.46
C ASP A 133 -6.42 17.06 -3.17
N ILE A 134 -7.16 16.04 -2.70
CA ILE A 134 -8.51 16.26 -2.15
C ILE A 134 -8.49 17.32 -1.04
N TRP A 135 -7.31 17.66 -0.55
CA TRP A 135 -7.07 18.61 0.55
C TRP A 135 -6.46 19.93 0.08
N ALA A 136 -6.02 20.06 -1.19
CA ALA A 136 -5.47 21.31 -1.71
C ALA A 136 -6.51 22.14 -2.47
N THR A 137 -6.63 23.37 -2.09
CA THR A 137 -7.60 24.33 -2.64
C THR A 137 -7.10 25.12 -3.85
N GLY A 138 -5.95 24.75 -4.44
CA GLY A 138 -5.36 25.54 -5.53
C GLY A 138 -4.71 24.73 -6.64
N THR A 139 -5.05 25.02 -7.89
CA THR A 139 -4.39 24.47 -9.08
C THR A 139 -3.19 25.31 -9.47
N VAL A 140 -1.97 24.77 -9.33
CA VAL A 140 -0.77 25.40 -9.89
C VAL A 140 -0.49 24.79 -11.27
N ARG A 141 -1.15 25.27 -12.30
CA ARG A 141 -0.85 24.95 -13.70
C ARG A 141 0.36 25.74 -14.16
N ASN A 142 1.57 25.27 -13.85
CA ASN A 142 2.82 25.91 -14.25
C ASN A 142 3.76 24.88 -14.88
N TRP A 143 4.01 24.99 -16.19
CA TRP A 143 4.88 24.08 -16.94
C TRP A 143 6.31 23.95 -16.36
N PRO A 144 7.00 25.02 -15.92
CA PRO A 144 8.29 24.89 -15.24
C PRO A 144 8.23 24.02 -13.99
N ASN A 145 7.22 24.21 -13.15
CA ASN A 145 7.04 23.40 -11.93
C ASN A 145 6.77 21.92 -12.26
N PHE A 146 5.96 21.66 -13.30
CA PHE A 146 5.73 20.30 -13.77
C PHE A 146 7.02 19.64 -14.25
N LEU A 147 7.84 20.33 -15.05
CA LEU A 147 9.13 19.79 -15.53
C LEU A 147 10.12 19.52 -14.39
N ILE A 148 10.21 20.41 -13.41
CA ILE A 148 11.05 20.22 -12.23
C ILE A 148 10.54 19.00 -11.43
N ALA A 149 9.22 18.91 -11.20
CA ALA A 149 8.62 17.82 -10.49
C ALA A 149 8.82 16.47 -11.22
N ALA A 150 8.66 16.45 -12.54
CA ALA A 150 8.93 15.26 -13.36
C ALA A 150 10.41 14.85 -13.32
N ALA A 151 11.35 15.82 -13.34
CA ALA A 151 12.78 15.54 -13.24
C ALA A 151 13.16 14.99 -11.84
N LEU A 152 12.63 15.57 -10.77
CA LEU A 152 12.86 15.09 -9.40
C LEU A 152 12.24 13.71 -9.19
N THR A 153 11.03 13.50 -9.67
CA THR A 153 10.40 12.17 -9.65
C THR A 153 11.24 11.18 -10.45
N GLY A 154 11.65 11.52 -11.67
CA GLY A 154 12.53 10.69 -12.50
C GLY A 154 13.84 10.32 -11.79
N LEU A 155 14.43 11.25 -11.02
CA LEU A 155 15.60 10.96 -10.19
C LEU A 155 15.31 9.92 -9.10
N LEU A 156 14.19 10.05 -8.38
CA LEU A 156 13.77 9.09 -7.36
C LEU A 156 13.53 7.71 -7.98
N LEU A 157 12.81 7.65 -9.12
CA LEU A 157 12.57 6.40 -9.87
C LEU A 157 13.88 5.73 -10.28
N LEU A 158 14.85 6.54 -10.78
CA LEU A 158 16.17 6.06 -11.17
C LEU A 158 16.93 5.49 -9.99
N LEU A 159 16.98 6.20 -8.84
CA LEU A 159 17.69 5.75 -7.65
C LEU A 159 17.13 4.43 -7.13
N ILE A 160 15.81 4.31 -7.01
CA ILE A 160 15.17 3.06 -6.58
C ILE A 160 15.49 1.92 -7.54
N THR A 161 15.38 2.13 -8.85
CA THR A 161 15.71 1.12 -9.86
C THR A 161 17.15 0.64 -9.73
N TYR A 162 18.12 1.56 -9.54
CA TYR A 162 19.53 1.24 -9.41
C TYR A 162 19.86 0.44 -8.15
N ILE A 163 19.10 0.59 -7.06
CA ILE A 163 19.28 -0.21 -5.85
C ILE A 163 19.13 -1.71 -6.16
N PHE A 164 18.18 -2.09 -7.03
CA PHE A 164 17.82 -3.49 -7.26
C PHE A 164 18.59 -4.17 -8.41
N ILE A 165 19.27 -3.43 -9.28
CA ILE A 165 20.06 -4.02 -10.40
C ILE A 165 21.09 -5.06 -9.90
N PRO A 166 21.95 -4.80 -8.90
CA PRO A 166 22.93 -5.79 -8.44
C PRO A 166 22.31 -7.04 -7.83
N PHE A 167 21.15 -6.93 -7.18
CA PHE A 167 20.41 -8.08 -6.66
C PHE A 167 19.95 -9.01 -7.79
N GLY A 168 19.33 -8.44 -8.83
CA GLY A 168 18.93 -9.19 -10.03
C GLY A 168 20.10 -9.87 -10.71
N GLN A 169 21.27 -9.19 -10.82
CA GLN A 169 22.49 -9.77 -11.38
C GLN A 169 22.96 -11.00 -10.59
N VAL A 170 23.00 -10.91 -9.25
CA VAL A 170 23.49 -12.02 -8.41
C VAL A 170 22.52 -13.19 -8.42
N VAL A 171 21.22 -12.95 -8.21
CA VAL A 171 20.22 -14.01 -8.20
C VAL A 171 20.22 -14.73 -9.55
N SER A 172 20.11 -14.00 -10.65
CA SER A 172 20.09 -14.54 -12.00
C SER A 172 21.36 -15.37 -12.29
N ARG A 173 22.53 -14.85 -11.93
CA ARG A 173 23.80 -15.56 -12.12
C ARG A 173 23.87 -16.86 -11.33
N GLN A 174 23.42 -16.85 -10.06
CA GLN A 174 23.40 -18.07 -9.26
C GLN A 174 22.41 -19.10 -9.82
N LEU A 175 21.31 -18.65 -10.41
CA LEU A 175 20.37 -19.56 -11.10
C LEU A 175 20.99 -20.20 -12.34
N GLU A 176 21.80 -19.44 -13.11
CA GLU A 176 22.51 -19.98 -14.30
C GLU A 176 23.64 -20.93 -13.95
N LEU A 177 24.33 -20.72 -12.83
CA LEU A 177 25.41 -21.59 -12.35
C LEU A 177 24.90 -22.84 -11.61
N ALA A 178 23.62 -22.92 -11.29
CA ALA A 178 23.05 -24.02 -10.55
C ALA A 178 22.88 -25.26 -11.44
N GLU A 179 23.31 -26.44 -10.97
CA GLU A 179 23.06 -27.73 -11.66
C GLU A 179 21.57 -28.02 -11.84
N ARG A 180 20.75 -27.55 -10.92
CA ARG A 180 19.28 -27.70 -10.94
C ARG A 180 18.59 -26.34 -10.75
N PRO A 181 18.36 -25.59 -11.83
CA PRO A 181 17.83 -24.23 -11.76
C PRO A 181 16.50 -24.12 -10.99
N LEU A 182 15.60 -25.10 -11.14
CA LEU A 182 14.31 -25.10 -10.43
C LEU A 182 14.47 -25.22 -8.90
N ARG A 183 15.43 -26.01 -8.42
CA ARG A 183 15.75 -26.08 -6.99
C ARG A 183 16.37 -24.79 -6.47
N ALA A 184 17.29 -24.23 -7.23
CA ALA A 184 17.86 -22.92 -6.89
C ALA A 184 16.79 -21.83 -6.86
N TYR A 185 15.85 -21.86 -7.79
CA TYR A 185 14.68 -20.96 -7.78
C TYR A 185 13.77 -21.20 -6.56
N SER A 186 13.59 -22.45 -6.12
CA SER A 186 12.87 -22.74 -4.88
C SER A 186 13.58 -22.16 -3.64
N TRP A 187 14.91 -22.20 -3.60
CA TRP A 187 15.68 -21.51 -2.55
C TRP A 187 15.52 -19.99 -2.61
N ASN A 188 15.49 -19.41 -3.81
CA ASN A 188 15.21 -17.99 -4.00
C ASN A 188 13.83 -17.63 -3.42
N LEU A 189 12.76 -18.36 -3.75
CA LEU A 189 11.42 -18.13 -3.21
C LEU A 189 11.34 -18.29 -1.69
N ALA A 190 11.98 -19.34 -1.14
CA ALA A 190 12.00 -19.57 0.30
C ALA A 190 12.73 -18.45 1.05
N ALA A 191 13.87 -17.99 0.54
CA ALA A 191 14.61 -16.87 1.11
C ALA A 191 13.84 -15.55 0.99
N SER A 192 13.14 -15.33 -0.11
CA SER A 192 12.24 -14.20 -0.31
C SER A 192 11.11 -14.20 0.72
N LEU A 193 10.48 -15.35 0.97
CA LEU A 193 9.47 -15.51 2.01
C LEU A 193 10.02 -15.15 3.40
N VAL A 194 11.23 -15.62 3.72
CA VAL A 194 11.88 -15.25 5.00
C VAL A 194 12.15 -13.74 5.06
N GLY A 195 12.53 -13.11 3.95
CA GLY A 195 12.71 -11.66 3.87
C GLY A 195 11.43 -10.88 4.16
N ILE A 196 10.31 -11.31 3.60
CA ILE A 196 8.98 -10.74 3.88
C ILE A 196 8.62 -10.90 5.36
N LEU A 197 8.73 -12.11 5.90
CA LEU A 197 8.40 -12.39 7.30
C LEU A 197 9.29 -11.59 8.26
N ALA A 198 10.58 -11.43 7.94
CA ALA A 198 11.49 -10.59 8.72
C ALA A 198 11.07 -9.12 8.71
N PHE A 199 10.67 -8.58 7.54
CA PHE A 199 10.19 -7.21 7.46
C PHE A 199 8.85 -7.03 8.20
N LEU A 200 7.93 -7.99 8.10
CA LEU A 200 6.69 -7.98 8.87
C LEU A 200 6.96 -7.96 10.38
N ALA A 201 7.93 -8.76 10.86
CA ALA A 201 8.32 -8.76 12.26
C ALA A 201 8.91 -7.40 12.69
N VAL A 202 9.82 -6.84 11.90
CA VAL A 202 10.41 -5.51 12.16
C VAL A 202 9.33 -4.43 12.20
N SER A 203 8.36 -4.50 11.31
CA SER A 203 7.20 -3.63 11.24
C SER A 203 6.28 -3.76 12.45
N TRP A 204 6.03 -5.01 12.88
CA TRP A 204 5.21 -5.31 14.05
C TRP A 204 5.78 -4.70 15.35
N PHE A 205 7.09 -4.80 15.50
CA PHE A 205 7.78 -4.23 16.68
C PHE A 205 7.98 -2.71 16.57
N GLY A 206 7.47 -2.05 15.54
CA GLY A 206 7.60 -0.60 15.38
C GLY A 206 9.03 -0.11 15.24
N LEU A 207 9.93 -0.95 14.72
CA LEU A 207 11.33 -0.56 14.57
C LEU A 207 11.49 0.53 13.51
N PRO A 208 12.38 1.52 13.70
CA PRO A 208 12.50 2.67 12.82
C PRO A 208 13.21 2.35 11.50
N PRO A 209 12.99 3.16 10.43
CA PRO A 209 13.66 2.99 9.13
C PRO A 209 15.18 2.98 9.16
N SER A 210 15.79 3.60 10.17
CA SER A 210 17.23 3.54 10.38
C SER A 210 17.76 2.10 10.51
N LEU A 211 17.01 1.21 11.20
CA LEU A 211 17.35 -0.21 11.32
C LEU A 211 17.07 -0.97 10.03
N TRP A 212 16.00 -0.62 9.29
CA TRP A 212 15.67 -1.28 8.01
C TRP A 212 16.80 -1.04 6.99
N VAL A 213 17.18 0.22 6.83
CA VAL A 213 18.23 0.63 5.89
C VAL A 213 19.61 0.11 6.35
N ALA A 214 19.89 0.11 7.66
CA ALA A 214 21.12 -0.48 8.21
C ALA A 214 21.23 -1.98 7.87
N THR A 215 20.12 -2.73 7.99
CA THR A 215 20.07 -4.16 7.61
C THR A 215 20.45 -4.37 6.13
N VAL A 216 19.95 -3.50 5.24
CA VAL A 216 20.32 -3.56 3.81
C VAL A 216 21.81 -3.28 3.60
N PHE A 217 22.38 -2.23 4.20
CA PHE A 217 23.82 -1.92 4.08
C PHE A 217 24.72 -3.02 4.63
N LEU A 218 24.35 -3.60 5.78
CA LEU A 218 25.07 -4.75 6.35
C LEU A 218 25.02 -5.95 5.40
N GLY A 219 23.85 -6.23 4.82
CA GLY A 219 23.70 -7.30 3.84
C GLY A 219 24.51 -7.07 2.56
N LEU A 220 24.53 -5.84 2.03
CA LEU A 220 25.38 -5.46 0.90
C LEU A 220 26.87 -5.67 1.23
N GLY A 221 27.28 -5.33 2.45
CA GLY A 221 28.64 -5.57 2.94
C GLY A 221 29.00 -7.05 2.97
N LEU A 222 28.08 -7.92 3.38
CA LEU A 222 28.28 -9.37 3.40
C LEU A 222 28.34 -9.97 1.99
N LEU A 223 27.57 -9.45 1.04
CA LEU A 223 27.55 -9.92 -0.34
C LEU A 223 28.81 -9.55 -1.12
N GLN A 224 29.61 -8.58 -0.64
CA GLN A 224 30.85 -8.15 -1.28
C GLN A 224 31.98 -9.15 -1.03
N ASP A 225 32.65 -9.59 -2.10
CA ASP A 225 33.72 -10.59 -2.01
C ASP A 225 34.97 -10.08 -1.27
N GLN A 226 35.31 -8.80 -1.46
CA GLN A 226 36.43 -8.18 -0.79
C GLN A 226 36.06 -7.66 0.59
N LYS A 227 36.58 -8.27 1.67
CA LYS A 227 36.26 -7.96 3.06
C LYS A 227 36.39 -6.46 3.40
N ARG A 228 37.45 -5.78 2.95
CA ARG A 228 37.66 -4.35 3.22
C ARG A 228 36.57 -3.49 2.59
N LEU A 229 36.20 -3.79 1.34
CA LEU A 229 35.12 -3.09 0.65
C LEU A 229 33.75 -3.42 1.25
N GLY A 230 33.55 -4.66 1.70
CA GLY A 230 32.35 -5.07 2.40
C GLY A 230 32.15 -4.31 3.73
N ILE A 231 33.21 -4.14 4.51
CA ILE A 231 33.17 -3.29 5.71
C ILE A 231 32.84 -1.85 5.34
N GLY A 232 33.43 -1.29 4.29
CA GLY A 232 33.12 0.06 3.81
C GLY A 232 31.65 0.23 3.44
N LEU A 233 31.05 -0.77 2.78
CA LEU A 233 29.60 -0.77 2.47
C LEU A 233 28.75 -0.83 3.74
N ALA A 234 29.09 -1.70 4.68
CA ALA A 234 28.37 -1.80 5.95
C ALA A 234 28.44 -0.50 6.76
N CYS A 235 29.57 0.22 6.74
CA CYS A 235 29.74 1.49 7.43
C CYS A 235 28.83 2.60 6.89
N LEU A 236 28.29 2.47 5.66
CA LEU A 236 27.30 3.43 5.13
C LEU A 236 25.97 3.39 5.91
N ALA A 237 25.74 2.36 6.70
CA ALA A 237 24.63 2.30 7.64
C ALA A 237 24.65 3.47 8.65
N ILE A 238 25.85 3.95 9.04
CA ILE A 238 26.00 5.02 10.04
C ILE A 238 25.43 6.35 9.53
N PRO A 239 25.92 6.94 8.42
CA PRO A 239 25.35 8.20 7.93
C PRO A 239 23.86 8.05 7.54
N ALA A 240 23.44 6.91 7.00
CA ALA A 240 22.04 6.67 6.70
C ALA A 240 21.17 6.64 7.97
N ALA A 241 21.63 5.96 9.04
CA ALA A 241 20.92 5.94 10.31
C ALA A 241 20.83 7.33 10.95
N LEU A 242 21.90 8.13 10.88
CA LEU A 242 21.89 9.50 11.38
C LEU A 242 20.90 10.41 10.63
N LEU A 243 20.79 10.24 9.30
CA LEU A 243 19.82 10.98 8.48
C LEU A 243 18.38 10.55 8.78
N LEU A 244 18.15 9.27 9.04
CA LEU A 244 16.83 8.70 9.32
C LEU A 244 16.40 8.81 10.79
N HIS A 245 17.28 9.33 11.66
CA HIS A 245 16.96 9.48 13.07
C HIS A 245 16.02 10.66 13.30
N ASP A 246 14.87 10.39 13.91
CA ASP A 246 13.94 11.41 14.36
C ASP A 246 14.30 11.89 15.77
N VAL A 247 14.36 13.21 15.94
CA VAL A 247 14.57 13.81 17.25
C VAL A 247 13.25 13.77 18.01
N SER A 248 13.23 13.14 19.16
CA SER A 248 12.05 13.03 20.00
C SER A 248 12.25 13.80 21.32
N THR A 249 11.21 14.52 21.75
CA THR A 249 11.09 15.14 23.06
C THR A 249 9.84 14.61 23.78
N PRO A 250 9.66 14.80 25.06
CA PRO A 250 8.45 14.37 25.76
C PRO A 250 7.15 15.00 25.24
N SER A 251 7.25 16.17 24.62
CA SER A 251 6.12 16.90 24.03
C SER A 251 5.97 16.70 22.50
N ASP A 252 7.00 16.20 21.82
CA ASP A 252 7.00 15.98 20.37
C ASP A 252 7.83 14.74 20.05
N PHE A 253 7.18 13.65 19.73
CA PHE A 253 7.84 12.38 19.42
C PHE A 253 7.17 11.66 18.25
N SER A 254 7.96 10.84 17.56
CA SER A 254 7.50 9.99 16.47
C SER A 254 7.60 8.52 16.85
N LEU A 255 6.63 7.74 16.41
CA LEU A 255 6.62 6.29 16.51
C LEU A 255 6.20 5.66 15.18
N TRP A 256 6.71 4.46 14.91
CA TRP A 256 6.30 3.67 13.76
C TRP A 256 5.31 2.60 14.24
N THR A 257 4.13 2.58 13.62
CA THR A 257 3.12 1.54 13.84
C THR A 257 3.23 0.51 12.70
N PRO A 258 2.52 -0.59 12.72
CA PRO A 258 2.45 -1.48 11.56
C PRO A 258 1.92 -0.81 10.28
N TYR A 259 1.18 0.28 10.37
CA TYR A 259 0.55 0.96 9.24
C TYR A 259 1.31 2.21 8.78
N GLN A 260 1.83 3.00 9.71
CA GLN A 260 2.22 4.38 9.41
C GLN A 260 3.26 4.94 10.40
N GLN A 261 3.87 6.06 10.04
CA GLN A 261 4.59 6.88 10.99
C GLN A 261 3.59 7.83 11.68
N VAL A 262 3.56 7.79 12.99
CA VAL A 262 2.72 8.66 13.82
C VAL A 262 3.62 9.64 14.57
N ARG A 263 3.34 10.94 14.45
CA ARG A 263 3.97 11.99 15.24
C ARG A 263 2.95 12.58 16.19
N VAL A 264 3.31 12.64 17.45
CA VAL A 264 2.48 13.15 18.54
C VAL A 264 3.08 14.44 19.05
N MET A 265 2.31 15.52 19.02
CA MET A 265 2.72 16.83 19.51
C MET A 265 1.72 17.27 20.58
N LYS A 266 2.22 17.47 21.81
CA LYS A 266 1.42 17.95 22.94
C LYS A 266 1.47 19.48 22.94
N ASP A 267 0.31 20.10 22.91
CA ASP A 267 0.12 21.54 23.06
C ASP A 267 -0.45 21.82 24.46
N ALA A 268 0.17 22.70 25.19
CA ALA A 268 -0.16 23.02 26.58
C ALA A 268 -0.44 24.53 26.74
N PHE A 269 -1.28 24.85 27.70
CA PHE A 269 -1.47 26.21 28.16
C PHE A 269 -0.21 26.76 28.84
N PRO A 270 -0.11 28.09 29.06
CA PRO A 270 1.05 28.70 29.73
C PRO A 270 1.31 28.19 31.14
N ASP A 271 0.29 27.68 31.83
CA ASP A 271 0.40 27.06 33.17
C ASP A 271 0.88 25.61 33.16
N GLY A 272 1.03 25.02 31.96
CA GLY A 272 1.49 23.66 31.75
C GLY A 272 0.37 22.62 31.68
N GLU A 273 -0.91 22.99 31.87
CA GLU A 273 -2.03 22.07 31.64
C GLU A 273 -2.12 21.72 30.13
N LEU A 274 -2.40 20.45 29.84
CA LEU A 274 -2.51 19.97 28.47
C LEU A 274 -3.76 20.58 27.82
N ARG A 275 -3.55 21.35 26.75
CA ARG A 275 -4.66 21.91 25.96
C ARG A 275 -5.20 20.89 24.98
N GLN A 276 -4.31 20.28 24.19
CA GLN A 276 -4.66 19.30 23.16
C GLN A 276 -3.46 18.47 22.78
N THR A 277 -3.69 17.34 22.13
CA THR A 277 -2.63 16.53 21.53
C THR A 277 -2.88 16.40 20.03
N LEU A 278 -1.98 16.98 19.23
CA LEU A 278 -2.03 16.87 17.77
C LEU A 278 -1.38 15.55 17.36
N VAL A 279 -2.11 14.77 16.60
CA VAL A 279 -1.62 13.52 15.99
C VAL A 279 -1.49 13.74 14.50
N ARG A 280 -0.28 13.54 13.97
CA ARG A 280 0.01 13.60 12.53
C ARG A 280 0.41 12.20 12.05
N VAL A 281 -0.02 11.85 10.86
CA VAL A 281 0.27 10.58 10.22
C VAL A 281 0.94 10.84 8.88
N ASN A 282 2.09 10.19 8.64
CA ASN A 282 2.83 10.35 7.40
C ASN A 282 2.99 11.83 6.99
N HIS A 283 3.37 12.67 7.95
CA HIS A 283 3.54 14.13 7.84
C HIS A 283 2.26 14.95 7.58
N THR A 284 1.08 14.32 7.59
CA THR A 284 -0.22 14.98 7.41
C THR A 284 -0.98 15.08 8.73
N ALA A 285 -1.79 16.12 8.92
CA ALA A 285 -2.70 16.21 10.06
C ALA A 285 -3.69 15.03 10.01
N TYR A 286 -3.87 14.38 11.15
CA TYR A 286 -4.76 13.22 11.24
C TYR A 286 -5.90 13.44 12.23
N GLN A 287 -5.57 13.69 13.49
CA GLN A 287 -6.56 13.92 14.54
C GLN A 287 -6.00 14.82 15.64
N THR A 288 -6.87 15.60 16.24
CA THR A 288 -6.58 16.32 17.49
C THR A 288 -7.31 15.61 18.63
N MET A 289 -6.59 15.13 19.61
CA MET A 289 -7.17 14.55 20.83
C MET A 289 -7.42 15.68 21.81
N VAL A 290 -8.68 15.83 22.24
CA VAL A 290 -9.18 16.97 23.01
C VAL A 290 -9.93 16.53 24.25
N ASP A 291 -9.98 17.38 25.26
CA ASP A 291 -10.86 17.23 26.44
C ASP A 291 -12.12 18.11 26.24
N LEU A 292 -13.27 17.47 26.20
CA LEU A 292 -14.58 18.14 26.12
C LEU A 292 -15.43 17.86 27.38
N SER A 293 -14.79 17.41 28.46
CA SER A 293 -15.47 17.22 29.74
C SER A 293 -15.90 18.56 30.36
N ALA A 294 -17.06 18.59 30.98
CA ALA A 294 -17.57 19.80 31.65
C ALA A 294 -16.54 20.39 32.64
N PRO A 295 -15.85 19.62 33.51
CA PRO A 295 -14.84 20.18 34.42
C PRO A 295 -13.66 20.86 33.73
N PHE A 296 -13.28 20.40 32.54
CA PHE A 296 -12.21 21.04 31.75
C PHE A 296 -12.70 22.33 31.10
N LEU A 297 -13.87 22.30 30.47
CA LEU A 297 -14.44 23.47 29.81
C LEU A 297 -14.80 24.59 30.80
N ASP A 298 -15.24 24.24 32.01
CA ASP A 298 -15.50 25.20 33.08
C ASP A 298 -14.23 25.94 33.56
N ARG A 299 -13.08 25.27 33.50
CA ARG A 299 -11.78 25.92 33.80
C ARG A 299 -11.26 26.79 32.68
N HIS A 300 -11.68 26.54 31.43
CA HIS A 300 -11.23 27.23 30.23
C HIS A 300 -12.40 27.84 29.46
N PRO A 301 -13.13 28.80 30.03
CA PRO A 301 -14.28 29.42 29.39
C PRO A 301 -13.82 30.16 28.11
N GLY A 302 -14.54 29.95 27.02
CA GLY A 302 -14.22 30.53 25.71
C GLY A 302 -13.22 29.74 24.87
N LEU A 303 -12.79 28.54 25.31
CA LEU A 303 -11.99 27.63 24.50
C LEU A 303 -12.83 27.02 23.35
N VAL A 304 -14.09 26.74 23.62
CA VAL A 304 -15.10 26.28 22.66
C VAL A 304 -16.13 27.40 22.52
N GLU A 305 -16.26 27.92 21.29
CA GLU A 305 -17.16 29.06 21.00
C GLU A 305 -18.59 28.59 20.73
N GLU A 306 -18.71 27.41 20.10
CA GLU A 306 -19.99 26.77 19.80
C GLU A 306 -20.63 26.13 21.06
N PRO A 307 -21.97 25.98 21.12
CA PRO A 307 -22.64 25.16 22.13
C PRO A 307 -22.08 23.74 22.12
N THR A 308 -21.82 23.17 23.27
CA THR A 308 -21.21 21.84 23.42
C THR A 308 -21.98 20.74 22.67
N ASP A 309 -23.32 20.85 22.61
CA ASP A 309 -24.20 19.90 21.92
C ASP A 309 -24.08 20.03 20.38
N GLU A 310 -23.59 21.15 19.84
CA GLU A 310 -23.38 21.38 18.41
C GLU A 310 -22.00 20.95 17.96
N ASN A 311 -21.12 20.52 18.89
CA ASN A 311 -19.80 20.02 18.55
C ASN A 311 -19.89 18.70 17.78
N PRO A 312 -19.09 18.50 16.72
CA PRO A 312 -19.14 17.30 15.87
C PRO A 312 -19.04 15.95 16.60
N TYR A 313 -18.43 15.90 17.78
CA TYR A 313 -18.37 14.67 18.58
C TYR A 313 -19.63 14.39 19.40
N ASN A 314 -20.33 15.43 19.84
CA ASN A 314 -21.53 15.28 20.66
C ASN A 314 -22.81 15.16 19.82
N LEU A 315 -22.87 15.83 18.65
CA LEU A 315 -24.03 15.83 17.74
C LEU A 315 -24.65 14.46 17.43
N PRO A 316 -23.88 13.35 17.24
CA PRO A 316 -24.46 12.04 16.95
C PRO A 316 -25.49 11.60 18.02
N PHE A 317 -25.26 11.96 19.26
CA PHE A 317 -26.11 11.53 20.40
C PHE A 317 -27.42 12.29 20.50
N SER A 318 -27.56 13.46 19.85
CA SER A 318 -28.81 14.19 19.72
C SER A 318 -29.87 13.46 18.88
N PHE A 319 -29.42 12.53 18.03
CA PHE A 319 -30.27 11.71 17.16
C PHE A 319 -30.62 10.33 17.74
N THR A 320 -30.15 10.01 18.95
CA THR A 320 -30.39 8.71 19.59
C THR A 320 -31.31 8.79 20.80
N SER A 321 -31.80 7.64 21.22
CA SER A 321 -32.47 7.51 22.52
C SER A 321 -31.45 7.54 23.66
N PRO A 322 -31.86 7.83 24.91
CA PRO A 322 -30.95 7.77 26.06
C PRO A 322 -30.30 6.39 26.23
N ALA A 323 -29.04 6.38 26.69
CA ALA A 323 -28.23 5.18 26.90
C ALA A 323 -28.12 4.27 25.64
N PRO A 324 -27.69 4.79 24.47
CA PRO A 324 -27.63 4.03 23.25
C PRO A 324 -26.56 2.95 23.29
N ARG A 325 -26.77 1.87 22.53
CA ARG A 325 -25.73 0.92 22.15
C ARG A 325 -25.03 1.44 20.90
N VAL A 326 -23.75 1.67 21.00
CA VAL A 326 -22.98 2.40 19.97
C VAL A 326 -21.92 1.50 19.33
N LEU A 327 -21.88 1.51 18.01
CA LEU A 327 -20.73 1.02 17.26
C LEU A 327 -19.98 2.22 16.68
N ILE A 328 -18.69 2.38 17.04
CA ILE A 328 -17.81 3.41 16.49
C ILE A 328 -16.89 2.76 15.47
N VAL A 329 -17.05 3.15 14.21
CA VAL A 329 -16.24 2.74 13.06
C VAL A 329 -15.11 3.75 12.91
N GLY A 330 -13.86 3.34 13.25
CA GLY A 330 -12.69 4.22 13.32
C GLY A 330 -12.65 5.09 14.57
N ALA A 331 -12.41 4.44 15.71
CA ALA A 331 -12.43 5.11 17.00
C ALA A 331 -11.24 6.06 17.25
N GLY A 332 -10.15 5.88 16.50
CA GLY A 332 -8.98 6.75 16.55
C GLY A 332 -8.38 6.87 17.94
N THR A 333 -8.07 8.10 18.36
CA THR A 333 -7.55 8.38 19.71
C THR A 333 -8.62 8.46 20.79
N GLY A 334 -9.92 8.27 20.45
CA GLY A 334 -10.96 8.10 21.44
C GLY A 334 -11.92 9.28 21.64
N ASN A 335 -11.87 10.35 20.84
CA ASN A 335 -12.79 11.48 20.99
C ASN A 335 -14.29 11.06 20.88
N ASP A 336 -14.63 10.19 19.90
CA ASP A 336 -15.99 9.67 19.75
C ASP A 336 -16.38 8.74 20.92
N ALA A 337 -15.43 7.93 21.40
CA ALA A 337 -15.65 7.09 22.57
C ALA A 337 -15.84 7.93 23.85
N ALA A 338 -15.10 9.04 23.99
CA ALA A 338 -15.28 9.99 25.10
C ALA A 338 -16.68 10.63 25.06
N ALA A 339 -17.13 11.04 23.86
CA ALA A 339 -18.49 11.53 23.68
C ALA A 339 -19.54 10.46 24.07
N ALA A 340 -19.37 9.21 23.63
CA ALA A 340 -20.26 8.12 24.00
C ALA A 340 -20.33 7.90 25.52
N VAL A 341 -19.20 8.03 26.22
CA VAL A 341 -19.15 7.94 27.70
C VAL A 341 -19.84 9.13 28.33
N ARG A 342 -19.63 10.38 27.87
CA ARG A 342 -20.32 11.58 28.38
C ARG A 342 -21.81 11.49 28.22
N HIS A 343 -22.30 10.92 27.10
CA HIS A 343 -23.73 10.69 26.83
C HIS A 343 -24.26 9.38 27.44
N GLN A 344 -23.55 8.77 28.40
CA GLN A 344 -24.00 7.62 29.18
C GLN A 344 -24.47 6.43 28.31
N SER A 345 -23.76 6.17 27.22
CA SER A 345 -24.04 5.01 26.35
C SER A 345 -24.02 3.72 27.15
N LEU A 346 -24.94 2.80 26.83
CA LEU A 346 -25.07 1.51 27.53
C LEU A 346 -23.89 0.60 27.23
N THR A 347 -23.55 0.49 25.96
CA THR A 347 -22.38 -0.25 25.48
C THR A 347 -21.77 0.46 24.28
N VAL A 348 -20.45 0.40 24.16
CA VAL A 348 -19.70 1.00 23.06
C VAL A 348 -18.71 -0.02 22.52
N ASP A 349 -18.90 -0.42 21.27
CA ASP A 349 -17.88 -1.18 20.52
C ASP A 349 -17.03 -0.18 19.71
N ALA A 350 -15.80 0.06 20.17
CA ALA A 350 -14.86 0.98 19.56
C ALA A 350 -13.88 0.21 18.66
N VAL A 351 -13.99 0.38 17.34
CA VAL A 351 -13.17 -0.35 16.36
C VAL A 351 -12.09 0.57 15.80
N GLU A 352 -10.84 0.17 15.97
CA GLU A 352 -9.66 0.87 15.46
C GLU A 352 -8.70 -0.12 14.82
N ILE A 353 -8.17 0.22 13.64
CA ILE A 353 -7.29 -0.68 12.90
C ILE A 353 -5.85 -0.59 13.39
N ASP A 354 -5.38 0.59 13.81
CA ASP A 354 -3.99 0.84 14.18
C ASP A 354 -3.79 0.73 15.71
N PRO A 355 -3.05 -0.32 16.18
CA PRO A 355 -2.77 -0.47 17.59
C PRO A 355 -1.93 0.68 18.18
N GLY A 356 -1.16 1.39 17.33
CA GLY A 356 -0.36 2.54 17.77
C GLY A 356 -1.23 3.77 18.04
N ILE A 357 -2.22 4.04 17.19
CA ILE A 357 -3.21 5.11 17.42
C ILE A 357 -4.00 4.81 18.69
N LEU A 358 -4.42 3.55 18.87
CA LEU A 358 -5.10 3.14 20.09
C LEU A 358 -4.23 3.31 21.34
N ALA A 359 -2.91 2.99 21.26
CA ALA A 359 -1.98 3.19 22.37
C ALA A 359 -1.85 4.66 22.76
N ILE A 360 -1.89 5.58 21.79
CA ILE A 360 -1.95 7.03 22.03
C ILE A 360 -3.27 7.37 22.72
N GLY A 361 -4.39 6.85 22.22
CA GLY A 361 -5.74 7.10 22.74
C GLY A 361 -5.97 6.62 24.17
N ARG A 362 -5.20 5.64 24.66
CA ARG A 362 -5.22 5.25 26.09
C ARG A 362 -4.76 6.37 27.02
N ASN A 363 -4.06 7.38 26.50
CA ASN A 363 -3.66 8.58 27.23
C ASN A 363 -4.62 9.76 26.96
N HIS A 364 -5.82 9.50 26.43
CA HIS A 364 -6.84 10.51 26.25
C HIS A 364 -7.21 11.11 27.61
N PRO A 365 -7.34 12.45 27.75
CA PRO A 365 -7.62 13.08 29.05
C PRO A 365 -8.90 12.59 29.72
N GLU A 366 -9.93 12.25 28.97
CA GLU A 366 -11.19 11.69 29.49
C GLU A 366 -11.15 10.15 29.68
N HIS A 367 -10.06 9.47 29.36
CA HIS A 367 -9.84 8.01 29.52
C HIS A 367 -10.96 7.10 29.00
N PRO A 368 -11.54 7.33 27.80
CA PRO A 368 -12.71 6.59 27.33
C PRO A 368 -12.46 5.10 27.17
N TYR A 369 -11.26 4.70 26.76
CA TYR A 369 -10.91 3.29 26.56
C TYR A 369 -10.72 2.49 27.85
N SER A 370 -10.77 3.16 29.02
CA SER A 370 -10.77 2.53 30.32
C SER A 370 -12.17 2.45 30.95
N ALA A 371 -13.17 3.04 30.29
CA ALA A 371 -14.56 3.03 30.79
C ALA A 371 -15.16 1.61 30.63
N PRO A 372 -15.89 1.10 31.66
CA PRO A 372 -16.37 -0.29 31.68
C PRO A 372 -17.37 -0.63 30.55
N GLN A 373 -18.08 0.37 30.02
CA GLN A 373 -19.02 0.20 28.90
C GLN A 373 -18.34 0.18 27.52
N VAL A 374 -17.03 0.48 27.41
CA VAL A 374 -16.29 0.55 26.17
C VAL A 374 -15.49 -0.72 25.92
N SER A 375 -15.83 -1.43 24.86
CA SER A 375 -15.08 -2.57 24.35
C SER A 375 -14.24 -2.16 23.14
N VAL A 376 -12.93 -2.32 23.22
CA VAL A 376 -12.03 -1.92 22.15
C VAL A 376 -11.65 -3.11 21.27
N HIS A 377 -11.80 -2.95 19.96
CA HIS A 377 -11.50 -3.98 18.96
C HIS A 377 -10.42 -3.49 18.00
N VAL A 378 -9.24 -4.13 18.04
CA VAL A 378 -8.12 -3.83 17.11
C VAL A 378 -8.31 -4.68 15.85
N THR A 379 -9.04 -4.16 14.89
CA THR A 379 -9.36 -4.86 13.63
C THR A 379 -9.84 -3.87 12.57
N ASP A 380 -9.89 -4.34 11.32
CA ASP A 380 -10.54 -3.63 10.23
C ASP A 380 -12.05 -3.47 10.51
N ALA A 381 -12.59 -2.26 10.32
CA ALA A 381 -13.97 -1.92 10.63
C ALA A 381 -14.97 -2.71 9.77
N ARG A 382 -14.69 -2.91 8.48
CA ARG A 382 -15.53 -3.69 7.59
C ARG A 382 -15.57 -5.17 8.00
N ALA A 383 -14.43 -5.73 8.34
CA ALA A 383 -14.33 -7.10 8.84
C ALA A 383 -15.02 -7.26 10.19
N PHE A 384 -15.03 -6.23 11.04
CA PHE A 384 -15.79 -6.21 12.30
C PHE A 384 -17.30 -6.22 12.02
N MET A 385 -17.81 -5.30 11.21
CA MET A 385 -19.25 -5.19 10.90
C MET A 385 -19.83 -6.50 10.36
N ARG A 386 -19.07 -7.24 9.54
CA ARG A 386 -19.48 -8.57 9.05
C ARG A 386 -19.61 -9.64 10.12
N ARG A 387 -18.96 -9.48 11.26
CA ARG A 387 -18.96 -10.45 12.39
C ARG A 387 -19.82 -9.97 13.55
N ALA A 388 -20.04 -8.68 13.64
CA ALA A 388 -20.81 -8.06 14.71
C ALA A 388 -22.27 -8.59 14.73
N ARG A 389 -22.83 -8.66 15.91
CA ARG A 389 -24.23 -9.00 16.12
C ARG A 389 -24.90 -7.81 16.77
N GLY A 390 -25.62 -7.06 15.96
CA GLY A 390 -26.47 -5.98 16.48
C GLY A 390 -27.53 -6.49 17.48
N PRO A 391 -28.46 -5.68 17.89
CA PRO A 391 -28.73 -4.35 17.28
C PRO A 391 -27.99 -3.22 17.96
N TYR A 392 -27.56 -2.21 17.17
CA TYR A 392 -27.03 -0.94 17.64
C TYR A 392 -28.05 0.18 17.46
N ASP A 393 -28.09 1.12 18.42
CA ASP A 393 -28.92 2.30 18.34
C ASP A 393 -28.22 3.42 17.57
N LEU A 394 -26.88 3.38 17.53
CA LEU A 394 -26.02 4.26 16.74
C LEU A 394 -24.87 3.49 16.09
N VAL A 395 -24.76 3.58 14.78
CA VAL A 395 -23.53 3.21 14.05
C VAL A 395 -22.88 4.50 13.59
N LEU A 396 -21.79 4.86 14.26
CA LEU A 396 -21.07 6.10 14.08
C LEU A 396 -19.79 5.86 13.27
N PHE A 397 -19.75 6.41 12.06
CA PHE A 397 -18.50 6.53 11.29
C PHE A 397 -17.79 7.79 11.75
N GLY A 398 -16.64 7.63 12.43
CA GLY A 398 -15.78 8.71 12.83
C GLY A 398 -15.18 9.44 11.61
N LEU A 399 -14.33 10.43 11.82
CA LEU A 399 -13.54 11.04 10.76
C LEU A 399 -12.46 10.04 10.31
N LEU A 400 -12.88 9.06 9.49
CA LEU A 400 -12.02 7.99 8.97
C LEU A 400 -11.27 8.38 7.71
N ASP A 401 -11.49 9.58 7.20
CA ASP A 401 -10.86 10.08 6.00
C ASP A 401 -9.33 10.10 6.17
N SER A 402 -8.74 8.96 5.81
CA SER A 402 -7.29 8.80 5.85
C SER A 402 -6.63 9.66 4.77
N HIS A 403 -5.92 10.69 5.21
CA HIS A 403 -5.31 11.67 4.30
C HIS A 403 -4.23 11.08 3.38
N THR A 404 -3.61 9.94 3.73
CA THR A 404 -2.45 9.41 3.01
C THR A 404 -2.31 7.89 3.00
N GLU A 405 -3.23 7.15 3.61
CA GLU A 405 -3.02 5.70 3.77
C GLU A 405 -3.57 4.89 2.60
N LEU A 406 -2.65 4.29 1.86
CA LEU A 406 -2.93 3.20 0.94
C LEU A 406 -2.55 1.86 1.57
N SER A 407 -3.20 0.78 1.18
CA SER A 407 -2.74 -0.57 1.47
C SER A 407 -1.33 -0.78 0.92
N ASP A 408 -0.42 -1.39 1.68
CA ASP A 408 0.98 -1.58 1.25
C ASP A 408 1.16 -2.40 -0.04
N TYR A 409 0.12 -3.07 -0.51
CA TYR A 409 0.18 -4.05 -1.59
C TYR A 409 -0.83 -3.84 -2.72
N SER A 410 -1.62 -2.76 -2.66
CA SER A 410 -2.59 -2.42 -3.71
C SER A 410 -2.77 -0.92 -3.80
N ASN A 411 -3.24 -0.42 -4.95
CA ASN A 411 -3.58 1.01 -5.15
C ASN A 411 -4.84 1.44 -4.37
N MET A 412 -5.25 0.69 -3.35
CA MET A 412 -6.44 0.97 -2.55
C MET A 412 -6.06 1.59 -1.21
N ARG A 413 -6.86 2.56 -0.78
CA ARG A 413 -6.75 3.13 0.57
C ARG A 413 -7.40 2.19 1.58
N ILE A 414 -6.94 2.26 2.83
CA ILE A 414 -7.43 1.40 3.92
C ILE A 414 -8.93 1.62 4.16
N ASP A 415 -9.41 2.85 3.98
CA ASP A 415 -10.81 3.25 4.18
C ASP A 415 -11.74 2.97 2.98
N ASN A 416 -11.19 2.64 1.80
CA ASN A 416 -11.99 2.49 0.57
C ASN A 416 -13.14 1.48 0.72
N PHE A 417 -12.92 0.34 1.34
CA PHE A 417 -13.96 -0.67 1.55
C PHE A 417 -14.93 -0.33 2.69
N VAL A 418 -14.63 0.66 3.51
CA VAL A 418 -15.53 1.15 4.56
C VAL A 418 -16.62 2.04 3.95
N TYR A 419 -16.28 2.79 2.90
CA TYR A 419 -17.21 3.69 2.19
C TYR A 419 -17.67 3.08 0.86
N THR A 420 -18.28 1.90 0.91
CA THR A 420 -18.94 1.28 -0.24
C THR A 420 -20.43 1.05 0.06
N LYS A 421 -21.24 0.91 -0.98
CA LYS A 421 -22.65 0.60 -0.85
C LYS A 421 -22.87 -0.63 0.01
N GLU A 422 -22.10 -1.69 -0.26
CA GLU A 422 -22.19 -2.95 0.48
C GLU A 422 -21.80 -2.79 1.97
N SER A 423 -20.89 -1.88 2.29
CA SER A 423 -20.54 -1.53 3.67
C SER A 423 -21.70 -0.88 4.40
N LEU A 424 -22.36 0.05 3.73
CA LEU A 424 -23.53 0.73 4.30
C LEU A 424 -24.74 -0.20 4.44
N GLU A 425 -24.90 -1.18 3.54
CA GLU A 425 -25.89 -2.26 3.67
C GLU A 425 -25.62 -3.12 4.93
N GLU A 426 -24.35 -3.45 5.19
CA GLU A 426 -23.93 -4.16 6.41
C GLU A 426 -24.21 -3.30 7.66
N ALA A 427 -23.81 -2.03 7.65
CA ALA A 427 -24.08 -1.11 8.75
C ALA A 427 -25.58 -1.00 9.04
N LYS A 428 -26.42 -0.88 7.99
CA LYS A 428 -27.89 -0.88 8.10
C LYS A 428 -28.43 -2.16 8.75
N SER A 429 -27.85 -3.32 8.40
CA SER A 429 -28.30 -4.61 8.95
C SER A 429 -28.01 -4.78 10.45
N LEU A 430 -27.08 -3.98 10.98
CA LEU A 430 -26.70 -3.97 12.41
C LEU A 430 -27.55 -3.02 13.25
N LEU A 431 -28.41 -2.19 12.65
CA LEU A 431 -29.21 -1.21 13.36
C LEU A 431 -30.39 -1.85 14.11
N ALA A 432 -30.73 -1.26 15.24
CA ALA A 432 -32.04 -1.41 15.86
C ALA A 432 -33.13 -0.81 14.94
N PRO A 433 -34.42 -1.12 15.14
CA PRO A 433 -35.49 -0.60 14.29
C PRO A 433 -35.51 0.93 14.15
N ASP A 434 -35.19 1.65 15.21
CA ASP A 434 -35.05 3.12 15.25
C ASP A 434 -33.57 3.56 15.33
N GLY A 435 -32.66 2.66 15.02
CA GLY A 435 -31.21 2.95 15.01
C GLY A 435 -30.84 3.93 13.91
N VAL A 436 -29.73 4.63 14.12
CA VAL A 436 -29.23 5.70 13.25
C VAL A 436 -27.85 5.36 12.75
N VAL A 437 -27.59 5.58 11.47
CA VAL A 437 -26.23 5.72 10.92
C VAL A 437 -25.88 7.20 10.91
N PHE A 438 -24.74 7.53 11.52
CA PHE A 438 -24.19 8.87 11.52
C PHE A 438 -22.78 8.83 10.91
N ILE A 439 -22.56 9.54 9.81
CA ILE A 439 -21.26 9.65 9.14
C ILE A 439 -20.73 11.07 9.31
N LYS A 440 -19.52 11.20 9.83
CA LYS A 440 -18.74 12.45 9.82
C LYS A 440 -17.67 12.34 8.74
N PHE A 441 -17.56 13.34 7.89
CA PHE A 441 -16.59 13.37 6.81
C PHE A 441 -16.11 14.79 6.51
N GLN A 442 -14.82 14.99 6.25
CA GLN A 442 -14.30 16.27 5.77
C GLN A 442 -14.51 16.39 4.26
N VAL A 443 -15.63 17.01 3.87
CA VAL A 443 -15.99 17.18 2.45
C VAL A 443 -15.32 18.41 1.88
N ASN A 444 -14.11 18.27 1.34
CA ASN A 444 -13.39 19.36 0.66
C ASN A 444 -13.80 19.52 -0.80
N HIS A 445 -14.31 18.45 -1.42
CA HIS A 445 -14.87 18.49 -2.77
C HIS A 445 -16.35 18.11 -2.74
N PRO A 446 -17.25 18.95 -3.26
CA PRO A 446 -18.71 18.74 -3.18
C PRO A 446 -19.17 17.39 -3.75
N TRP A 447 -18.47 16.84 -4.76
CA TRP A 447 -18.81 15.55 -5.34
C TRP A 447 -18.60 14.36 -4.36
N ILE A 448 -17.71 14.47 -3.36
CA ILE A 448 -17.55 13.45 -2.32
C ILE A 448 -18.80 13.42 -1.43
N GLY A 449 -19.27 14.59 -1.00
CA GLY A 449 -20.51 14.71 -0.24
C GLY A 449 -21.72 14.19 -1.03
N ARG A 450 -21.76 14.47 -2.34
CA ARG A 450 -22.80 13.92 -3.24
C ARG A 450 -22.76 12.40 -3.26
N ARG A 451 -21.57 11.81 -3.39
CA ARG A 451 -21.37 10.34 -3.42
C ARG A 451 -21.86 9.67 -2.13
N ILE A 452 -21.47 10.21 -0.97
CA ILE A 452 -21.87 9.67 0.33
C ILE A 452 -23.40 9.76 0.48
N ALA A 453 -23.99 10.91 0.15
CA ALA A 453 -25.43 11.11 0.23
C ALA A 453 -26.20 10.17 -0.72
N GLU A 454 -25.69 9.95 -1.93
CA GLU A 454 -26.28 9.05 -2.93
C GLU A 454 -26.21 7.58 -2.52
N MET A 455 -25.06 7.12 -1.99
CA MET A 455 -24.93 5.78 -1.41
C MET A 455 -25.94 5.52 -0.29
N LEU A 456 -26.05 6.47 0.64
CA LEU A 456 -27.03 6.37 1.74
C LEU A 456 -28.46 6.34 1.21
N GLN A 457 -28.79 7.18 0.22
CA GLN A 457 -30.11 7.16 -0.41
C GLN A 457 -30.42 5.83 -1.10
N GLU A 458 -29.46 5.26 -1.83
CA GLU A 458 -29.65 3.96 -2.47
C GLU A 458 -29.85 2.82 -1.47
N VAL A 459 -29.11 2.83 -0.35
CA VAL A 459 -29.18 1.77 0.67
C VAL A 459 -30.44 1.88 1.51
N PHE A 460 -30.84 3.10 1.91
CA PHE A 460 -31.96 3.30 2.83
C PHE A 460 -33.28 3.56 2.12
N GLY A 461 -33.26 3.92 0.83
CA GLY A 461 -34.47 4.23 0.04
C GLY A 461 -35.03 5.62 0.28
N LYS A 462 -34.35 6.44 1.10
CA LYS A 462 -34.71 7.84 1.39
C LYS A 462 -33.46 8.71 1.48
N PRO A 463 -33.56 10.05 1.23
CA PRO A 463 -32.41 10.93 1.30
C PRO A 463 -31.89 11.07 2.73
N PRO A 464 -30.55 11.09 2.97
CA PRO A 464 -30.01 11.40 4.27
C PRO A 464 -30.18 12.88 4.60
N LEU A 465 -30.29 13.20 5.89
CA LEU A 465 -30.11 14.54 6.40
C LEU A 465 -28.62 14.88 6.32
N SER A 466 -28.28 16.02 5.70
CA SER A 466 -26.87 16.45 5.54
C SER A 466 -26.71 17.89 5.96
N PHE A 467 -25.73 18.16 6.85
CA PHE A 467 -25.43 19.50 7.38
C PHE A 467 -23.95 19.61 7.77
N ALA A 468 -23.45 20.86 7.87
CA ALA A 468 -22.11 21.14 8.37
C ALA A 468 -22.12 21.31 9.89
N ALA A 469 -21.10 20.78 10.55
CA ALA A 469 -20.81 21.08 11.94
C ALA A 469 -19.40 21.65 12.03
N HIS A 470 -19.32 22.88 12.56
CA HIS A 470 -18.08 23.61 12.75
C HIS A 470 -17.68 23.59 14.22
N SER A 471 -16.39 23.63 14.48
CA SER A 471 -15.87 23.74 15.83
C SER A 471 -14.63 24.63 15.86
N SER A 472 -14.58 25.49 16.86
CA SER A 472 -13.42 26.32 17.16
C SER A 472 -12.24 25.54 17.77
N TYR A 473 -12.50 24.35 18.29
CA TYR A 473 -11.54 23.55 19.05
C TYR A 473 -11.29 22.16 18.50
N THR A 474 -12.23 21.60 17.72
CA THR A 474 -12.11 20.28 17.11
C THR A 474 -12.12 20.38 15.59
N ALA A 475 -12.08 19.25 14.89
CA ALA A 475 -12.18 19.24 13.45
C ALA A 475 -13.60 19.51 12.97
N ASP A 476 -13.75 20.32 11.91
CA ASP A 476 -15.01 20.49 11.20
C ASP A 476 -15.43 19.20 10.49
N ALA A 477 -16.74 19.02 10.34
CA ALA A 477 -17.28 17.86 9.63
C ALA A 477 -18.54 18.22 8.82
N SER A 478 -18.70 17.58 7.66
CA SER A 478 -20.02 17.38 7.06
C SER A 478 -20.63 16.12 7.66
N CYS A 479 -21.81 16.27 8.22
CA CYS A 479 -22.55 15.21 8.90
C CYS A 479 -23.63 14.66 7.99
N PHE A 480 -23.74 13.32 7.91
CA PHE A 480 -24.81 12.62 7.19
C PHE A 480 -25.54 11.71 8.17
N VAL A 481 -26.83 11.88 8.30
CA VAL A 481 -27.65 11.18 9.29
C VAL A 481 -28.81 10.49 8.61
N ILE A 482 -29.03 9.22 8.91
CA ILE A 482 -30.14 8.44 8.35
C ILE A 482 -30.55 7.30 9.28
N SER A 483 -31.85 6.98 9.26
CA SER A 483 -32.41 5.84 9.95
C SER A 483 -33.32 5.03 9.00
N PRO A 484 -33.49 3.73 9.18
CA PRO A 484 -34.53 2.98 8.47
C PRO A 484 -35.97 3.49 8.76
N SER A 485 -36.19 4.00 9.96
CA SER A 485 -37.47 4.61 10.41
C SER A 485 -37.46 6.13 10.27
N ASP A 486 -38.50 6.81 10.76
CA ASP A 486 -38.57 8.27 10.81
C ASP A 486 -38.00 8.84 12.13
N GLU A 487 -37.01 8.14 12.74
CA GLU A 487 -36.41 8.56 14.01
C GLU A 487 -35.68 9.89 13.88
N VAL A 488 -34.96 10.12 12.79
CA VAL A 488 -34.23 11.38 12.55
C VAL A 488 -35.24 12.56 12.52
N GLU A 489 -36.33 12.41 11.82
CA GLU A 489 -37.38 13.41 11.70
C GLU A 489 -38.08 13.64 13.05
N ARG A 490 -38.34 12.57 13.82
CA ARG A 490 -38.92 12.67 15.17
C ARG A 490 -38.00 13.41 16.14
N LYS A 491 -36.69 13.17 16.08
CA LYS A 491 -35.70 13.86 16.94
C LYS A 491 -35.62 15.34 16.63
N LEU A 492 -35.62 15.72 15.34
CA LEU A 492 -35.65 17.13 14.94
C LEU A 492 -36.93 17.81 15.42
N ALA A 493 -38.11 17.19 15.25
CA ALA A 493 -39.37 17.76 15.70
C ALA A 493 -39.47 17.89 17.24
N ALA A 494 -38.76 17.05 17.99
CA ALA A 494 -38.73 17.09 19.45
C ALA A 494 -37.77 18.12 20.03
N ASP A 495 -36.75 18.56 19.28
CA ASP A 495 -35.76 19.55 19.71
C ASP A 495 -35.68 20.73 18.72
N PRO A 496 -36.37 21.84 19.01
CA PRO A 496 -36.33 23.03 18.15
C PRO A 496 -34.97 23.67 17.98
N ARG A 497 -34.03 23.52 18.93
CA ARG A 497 -32.65 24.04 18.81
C ARG A 497 -31.88 23.22 17.79
N LEU A 498 -31.96 21.91 17.89
CA LEU A 498 -31.35 20.99 16.93
C LEU A 498 -31.92 21.22 15.52
N GLU A 499 -33.25 21.40 15.40
CA GLU A 499 -33.89 21.67 14.11
C GLU A 499 -33.39 22.99 13.50
N GLN A 500 -33.30 24.05 14.32
CA GLN A 500 -32.79 25.36 13.89
C GLN A 500 -31.31 25.25 13.43
N PHE A 501 -30.47 24.60 14.24
CA PHE A 501 -29.05 24.38 13.91
C PHE A 501 -28.91 23.63 12.58
N VAL A 502 -29.58 22.49 12.43
CA VAL A 502 -29.51 21.68 11.21
C VAL A 502 -30.03 22.44 9.98
N THR A 503 -31.13 23.22 10.16
CA THR A 503 -31.70 24.01 9.06
C THR A 503 -30.76 25.10 8.59
N LEU A 504 -30.06 25.78 9.52
CA LEU A 504 -29.10 26.85 9.23
C LEU A 504 -27.87 26.30 8.50
N HIS A 505 -27.37 25.12 8.87
CA HIS A 505 -26.15 24.54 8.35
C HIS A 505 -26.39 23.46 7.28
N ARG A 506 -27.62 23.38 6.74
CA ARG A 506 -28.01 22.32 5.80
C ARG A 506 -27.19 22.32 4.52
N GLN A 507 -26.73 21.13 4.12
CA GLN A 507 -26.00 20.91 2.89
C GLN A 507 -26.84 20.09 1.90
N ALA A 508 -27.02 20.62 0.69
CA ALA A 508 -27.91 20.02 -0.31
C ALA A 508 -27.13 19.20 -1.36
N PHE A 509 -26.30 18.26 -0.92
CA PHE A 509 -25.43 17.46 -1.80
C PHE A 509 -26.20 16.74 -2.92
N LEU A 510 -27.40 16.24 -2.66
CA LEU A 510 -28.22 15.55 -3.65
C LEU A 510 -28.71 16.45 -4.81
N LYS A 511 -28.59 17.78 -4.70
CA LYS A 511 -28.86 18.71 -5.81
C LYS A 511 -27.69 18.86 -6.77
N LEU A 512 -26.49 18.40 -6.41
CA LEU A 512 -25.33 18.42 -7.28
C LEU A 512 -25.46 17.34 -8.38
N PRO A 513 -24.67 17.43 -9.47
CA PRO A 513 -24.63 16.40 -10.50
C PRO A 513 -24.35 15.02 -9.91
N ALA A 514 -25.00 13.98 -10.46
CA ALA A 514 -24.79 12.60 -10.03
C ALA A 514 -23.36 12.15 -10.29
N VAL A 515 -22.80 11.36 -9.37
CA VAL A 515 -21.47 10.81 -9.46
C VAL A 515 -21.50 9.28 -9.32
N ALA A 516 -20.46 8.60 -9.77
CA ALA A 516 -20.38 7.16 -9.61
C ALA A 516 -20.34 6.77 -8.12
N VAL A 517 -21.24 5.87 -7.71
CA VAL A 517 -21.31 5.31 -6.35
C VAL A 517 -20.17 4.31 -6.16
N THR A 518 -19.54 4.31 -5.00
CA THR A 518 -18.52 3.33 -4.66
C THR A 518 -19.14 2.00 -4.26
N THR A 519 -18.56 0.93 -4.79
CA THR A 519 -18.95 -0.47 -4.54
C THR A 519 -17.72 -1.30 -4.21
N ASP A 520 -17.88 -2.51 -3.70
CA ASP A 520 -16.76 -3.43 -3.47
C ASP A 520 -15.99 -3.79 -4.77
N ASP A 521 -16.60 -3.57 -5.93
CA ASP A 521 -15.95 -3.73 -7.22
C ASP A 521 -15.23 -2.46 -7.70
N TRP A 522 -15.72 -1.29 -7.33
CA TRP A 522 -15.13 0.02 -7.65
C TRP A 522 -15.04 0.88 -6.38
N PRO A 523 -14.10 0.59 -5.46
CA PRO A 523 -14.04 1.21 -4.14
C PRO A 523 -13.22 2.50 -4.09
N TYR A 524 -13.24 3.29 -5.16
CA TYR A 524 -12.40 4.49 -5.30
C TYR A 524 -13.15 5.75 -4.85
N LEU A 525 -13.34 5.89 -3.52
CA LEU A 525 -14.08 7.00 -2.89
C LEU A 525 -13.55 8.37 -3.31
N TYR A 526 -12.23 8.52 -3.40
CA TYR A 526 -11.53 9.77 -3.65
C TYR A 526 -11.28 10.07 -5.14
N GLN A 527 -11.91 9.36 -6.03
CA GLN A 527 -11.85 9.58 -7.47
C GLN A 527 -13.21 10.06 -7.98
N GLU A 528 -13.27 11.25 -8.58
CA GLU A 528 -14.54 11.87 -9.01
C GLU A 528 -15.32 11.00 -9.99
N GLY A 529 -14.65 10.40 -10.98
CA GLY A 529 -15.29 9.55 -12.00
C GLY A 529 -14.42 8.38 -12.42
N LYS A 530 -14.92 7.58 -13.37
CA LYS A 530 -14.25 6.37 -13.86
C LYS A 530 -13.24 6.69 -14.97
N TRP A 531 -12.11 7.30 -14.63
CA TRP A 531 -10.98 7.56 -15.53
C TRP A 531 -9.65 7.32 -14.82
N ILE A 532 -8.54 7.28 -15.55
CA ILE A 532 -7.20 7.21 -14.97
C ILE A 532 -6.73 8.64 -14.70
N PRO A 533 -6.46 9.02 -13.44
CA PRO A 533 -5.91 10.32 -13.13
C PRO A 533 -4.58 10.61 -13.81
N GLY A 534 -4.35 11.87 -14.19
CA GLY A 534 -3.19 12.29 -14.99
C GLY A 534 -1.83 11.90 -14.42
N ILE A 535 -1.70 11.81 -13.09
CA ILE A 535 -0.44 11.40 -12.46
C ILE A 535 -0.12 9.92 -12.70
N PHE A 536 -1.09 9.00 -12.66
CA PHE A 536 -0.84 7.59 -12.97
C PHE A 536 -0.33 7.45 -14.42
N VAL A 537 -0.89 8.25 -15.33
CA VAL A 537 -0.43 8.31 -16.72
C VAL A 537 0.99 8.86 -16.81
N THR A 538 1.25 10.01 -16.15
CA THR A 538 2.58 10.66 -16.15
C THR A 538 3.65 9.75 -15.56
N VAL A 539 3.38 9.18 -14.39
CA VAL A 539 4.30 8.27 -13.70
C VAL A 539 4.50 6.98 -14.51
N GLY A 540 3.43 6.43 -15.09
CA GLY A 540 3.52 5.26 -15.98
C GLY A 540 4.40 5.53 -17.19
N ILE A 541 4.28 6.69 -17.83
CA ILE A 541 5.15 7.11 -18.93
C ILE A 541 6.61 7.23 -18.45
N LEU A 542 6.85 7.84 -17.30
CA LEU A 542 8.21 7.98 -16.74
C LEU A 542 8.85 6.61 -16.47
N VAL A 543 8.11 5.64 -15.90
CA VAL A 543 8.58 4.27 -15.67
C VAL A 543 8.92 3.58 -16.99
N LEU A 544 8.06 3.70 -18.01
CA LEU A 544 8.30 3.09 -19.32
C LEU A 544 9.50 3.72 -20.02
N LEU A 545 9.63 5.05 -20.01
CA LEU A 545 10.78 5.75 -20.59
C LEU A 545 12.09 5.39 -19.88
N LEU A 546 12.07 5.33 -18.55
CA LEU A 546 13.20 4.88 -17.75
C LEU A 546 13.58 3.44 -18.08
N GLY A 547 12.62 2.54 -18.10
CA GLY A 547 12.83 1.13 -18.41
C GLY A 547 13.38 0.92 -19.81
N MET A 548 12.78 1.54 -20.82
CA MET A 548 13.28 1.49 -22.21
C MET A 548 14.69 2.10 -22.35
N GLY A 549 14.90 3.29 -21.74
CA GLY A 549 16.19 3.97 -21.80
C GLY A 549 17.31 3.16 -21.19
N LEU A 550 17.07 2.51 -20.04
CA LEU A 550 18.04 1.64 -19.40
C LEU A 550 18.23 0.31 -20.15
N TYR A 551 17.15 -0.30 -20.63
CA TYR A 551 17.20 -1.56 -21.39
C TYR A 551 18.00 -1.40 -22.69
N TRP A 552 17.85 -0.29 -23.40
CA TRP A 552 18.58 -0.02 -24.63
C TRP A 552 20.09 0.22 -24.42
N GLN A 553 20.53 0.55 -23.21
CA GLN A 553 21.95 0.66 -22.87
C GLN A 553 22.62 -0.70 -22.67
N ILE A 554 21.85 -1.80 -22.60
CA ILE A 554 22.35 -3.16 -22.44
C ILE A 554 22.55 -3.76 -23.85
N PRO A 555 23.78 -3.99 -24.33
CA PRO A 555 24.03 -4.49 -25.69
C PRO A 555 23.34 -5.84 -25.96
N GLU A 556 23.37 -6.74 -24.99
CA GLU A 556 22.76 -8.08 -25.08
C GLU A 556 21.24 -8.03 -25.15
N ALA A 557 20.63 -7.02 -24.54
CA ALA A 557 19.19 -6.84 -24.56
C ALA A 557 18.68 -6.43 -25.95
N ARG A 558 19.49 -5.72 -26.73
CA ARG A 558 19.14 -5.30 -28.10
C ARG A 558 18.98 -6.49 -29.05
N THR A 559 19.70 -7.58 -28.80
CA THR A 559 19.74 -8.77 -29.66
C THR A 559 18.81 -9.89 -29.19
N ARG A 560 18.35 -9.85 -27.94
CA ARG A 560 17.49 -10.87 -27.33
C ARG A 560 16.07 -10.32 -27.09
N VAL A 561 15.11 -10.85 -27.83
CA VAL A 561 13.70 -10.57 -27.55
C VAL A 561 13.30 -11.35 -26.28
N PRO A 562 12.74 -10.70 -25.26
CA PRO A 562 12.23 -11.41 -24.08
C PRO A 562 11.26 -12.52 -24.48
N SER A 563 11.30 -13.66 -23.77
CA SER A 563 10.33 -14.74 -24.00
C SER A 563 8.91 -14.22 -23.73
N LEU A 564 8.05 -14.31 -24.73
CA LEU A 564 6.65 -13.89 -24.60
C LEU A 564 5.92 -14.68 -23.50
N PHE A 565 6.29 -15.98 -23.35
CA PHE A 565 5.73 -16.81 -22.29
C PHE A 565 6.02 -16.22 -20.90
N PHE A 566 7.31 -16.05 -20.55
CA PHE A 566 7.69 -15.58 -19.22
C PHE A 566 7.24 -14.14 -18.94
N PHE A 567 7.27 -13.29 -19.96
CA PHE A 567 6.77 -11.92 -19.87
C PHE A 567 5.25 -11.89 -19.55
N SER A 568 4.46 -12.64 -20.32
CA SER A 568 3.00 -12.68 -20.10
C SER A 568 2.64 -13.37 -18.78
N MET A 569 3.43 -14.37 -18.35
CA MET A 569 3.28 -14.99 -17.02
C MET A 569 3.49 -13.98 -15.90
N GLY A 570 4.51 -13.12 -15.98
CA GLY A 570 4.77 -12.09 -14.98
C GLY A 570 3.69 -11.02 -14.94
N ALA A 571 3.25 -10.54 -16.11
CA ALA A 571 2.18 -9.55 -16.19
C ALA A 571 0.85 -10.08 -15.66
N GLY A 572 0.48 -11.31 -16.01
CA GLY A 572 -0.73 -11.96 -15.51
C GLY A 572 -0.67 -12.27 -14.01
N PHE A 573 0.53 -12.63 -13.51
CA PHE A 573 0.73 -12.95 -12.10
C PHE A 573 0.47 -11.74 -11.19
N LEU A 574 1.01 -10.59 -11.52
CA LEU A 574 0.80 -9.38 -10.70
C LEU A 574 -0.67 -8.97 -10.64
N LEU A 575 -1.40 -9.04 -11.77
CA LEU A 575 -2.84 -8.77 -11.78
C LEU A 575 -3.62 -9.78 -10.95
N LEU A 576 -3.24 -11.06 -10.99
CA LEU A 576 -3.87 -12.11 -10.20
C LEU A 576 -3.60 -11.91 -8.71
N GLU A 577 -2.36 -11.56 -8.34
CA GLU A 577 -1.94 -11.29 -6.97
C GLU A 577 -2.72 -10.09 -6.38
N ALA A 578 -2.79 -8.97 -7.09
CA ALA A 578 -3.56 -7.80 -6.69
C ALA A 578 -5.04 -8.14 -6.45
N GLN A 579 -5.62 -9.01 -7.30
CA GLN A 579 -7.00 -9.49 -7.14
C GLN A 579 -7.19 -10.38 -5.91
N VAL A 580 -6.27 -11.30 -5.65
CA VAL A 580 -6.31 -12.17 -4.48
C VAL A 580 -6.27 -11.34 -3.20
N ILE A 581 -5.34 -10.38 -3.12
CA ILE A 581 -5.19 -9.47 -1.98
C ILE A 581 -6.48 -8.66 -1.78
N SER A 582 -6.99 -7.99 -2.82
CA SER A 582 -8.16 -7.12 -2.74
C SER A 582 -9.42 -7.89 -2.32
N ARG A 583 -9.62 -9.09 -2.84
CA ARG A 583 -10.79 -9.91 -2.49
C ARG A 583 -10.70 -10.52 -1.09
N LEU A 584 -9.52 -10.96 -0.67
CA LEU A 584 -9.34 -11.49 0.68
C LEU A 584 -9.42 -10.38 1.73
N ALA A 585 -9.04 -9.16 1.39
CA ALA A 585 -9.23 -7.98 2.24
C ALA A 585 -10.72 -7.77 2.62
N LEU A 586 -11.66 -8.09 1.74
CA LEU A 586 -13.10 -8.04 2.05
C LEU A 586 -13.56 -9.02 3.14
N TYR A 587 -12.84 -10.12 3.37
CA TYR A 587 -13.20 -11.14 4.38
C TYR A 587 -12.41 -11.00 5.67
N PHE A 588 -11.13 -10.69 5.55
CA PHE A 588 -10.21 -10.66 6.68
C PHE A 588 -9.85 -9.24 7.12
N GLY A 589 -10.21 -8.24 6.32
CA GLY A 589 -9.84 -6.84 6.49
C GLY A 589 -8.57 -6.45 5.73
N THR A 590 -8.36 -5.15 5.61
CA THR A 590 -7.20 -4.54 4.94
C THR A 590 -5.97 -4.44 5.87
N THR A 591 -5.93 -5.25 6.92
CA THR A 591 -4.83 -5.21 7.88
C THR A 591 -3.51 -5.66 7.25
N TRP A 592 -2.40 -5.04 7.66
CA TRP A 592 -1.06 -5.42 7.22
C TRP A 592 -0.75 -6.91 7.48
N GLN A 593 -1.29 -7.49 8.55
CA GLN A 593 -1.16 -8.92 8.86
C GLN A 593 -1.81 -9.78 7.79
N VAL A 594 -3.02 -9.43 7.38
CA VAL A 594 -3.77 -10.17 6.35
C VAL A 594 -3.01 -10.11 5.03
N ASN A 595 -2.53 -8.94 4.63
CA ASN A 595 -1.75 -8.78 3.40
C ASN A 595 -0.47 -9.62 3.45
N GLY A 596 0.27 -9.58 4.55
CA GLY A 596 1.47 -10.40 4.74
C GLY A 596 1.19 -11.91 4.69
N ILE A 597 0.11 -12.37 5.32
CA ILE A 597 -0.31 -13.78 5.29
C ILE A 597 -0.70 -14.21 3.87
N VAL A 598 -1.43 -13.36 3.13
CA VAL A 598 -1.83 -13.65 1.75
C VAL A 598 -0.62 -13.81 0.84
N ILE A 599 0.36 -12.90 0.92
CA ILE A 599 1.59 -13.00 0.12
C ILE A 599 2.41 -14.22 0.51
N ALA A 600 2.52 -14.51 1.82
CA ALA A 600 3.18 -15.72 2.29
C ALA A 600 2.49 -16.99 1.75
N ALA A 601 1.16 -17.03 1.72
CA ALA A 601 0.39 -18.15 1.17
C ALA A 601 0.60 -18.29 -0.35
N ILE A 602 0.65 -17.18 -1.09
CA ILE A 602 0.98 -17.16 -2.53
C ILE A 602 2.37 -17.79 -2.76
N LEU A 603 3.39 -17.33 -2.04
CA LEU A 603 4.74 -17.87 -2.17
C LEU A 603 4.83 -19.35 -1.75
N ALA A 604 4.10 -19.74 -0.71
CA ALA A 604 3.99 -21.15 -0.30
C ALA A 604 3.36 -22.01 -1.39
N ALA A 605 2.32 -21.51 -2.07
CA ALA A 605 1.70 -22.19 -3.20
C ALA A 605 2.67 -22.37 -4.38
N LEU A 606 3.48 -21.34 -4.68
CA LEU A 606 4.52 -21.41 -5.71
C LEU A 606 5.63 -22.40 -5.33
N LEU A 607 6.05 -22.42 -4.06
CA LEU A 607 7.01 -23.42 -3.56
C LEU A 607 6.46 -24.84 -3.66
N ALA A 608 5.18 -25.03 -3.33
CA ALA A 608 4.50 -26.33 -3.48
C ALA A 608 4.44 -26.75 -4.96
N ALA A 609 4.11 -25.85 -5.87
CA ALA A 609 4.11 -26.09 -7.31
C ALA A 609 5.50 -26.52 -7.81
N ASN A 610 6.57 -25.81 -7.40
CA ASN A 610 7.93 -26.18 -7.73
C ASN A 610 8.30 -27.58 -7.21
N ALA A 611 7.92 -27.89 -5.96
CA ALA A 611 8.19 -29.20 -5.35
C ALA A 611 7.46 -30.33 -6.08
N VAL A 612 6.23 -30.10 -6.54
CA VAL A 612 5.47 -31.05 -7.35
C VAL A 612 6.21 -31.33 -8.66
N ILE A 613 6.63 -30.30 -9.39
CA ILE A 613 7.31 -30.43 -10.68
C ILE A 613 8.73 -31.03 -10.52
N ASP A 614 9.47 -30.69 -9.46
CA ASP A 614 10.80 -31.27 -9.20
C ASP A 614 10.74 -32.79 -8.94
N ARG A 615 9.66 -33.27 -8.26
CA ARG A 615 9.44 -34.69 -7.96
C ARG A 615 8.87 -35.49 -9.13
N GLN A 616 8.18 -34.82 -10.06
CA GLN A 616 7.57 -35.51 -11.21
C GLN A 616 8.63 -35.94 -12.24
N ARG A 617 8.75 -37.26 -12.49
CA ARG A 617 9.60 -37.80 -13.56
C ARG A 617 9.00 -37.53 -14.95
N LYS A 618 7.68 -37.59 -15.09
CA LYS A 618 6.94 -37.27 -16.33
C LYS A 618 5.83 -36.31 -15.99
N PRO A 619 6.04 -34.99 -16.20
CA PRO A 619 4.98 -34.00 -16.01
C PRO A 619 3.85 -34.19 -17.01
N TRP A 620 2.65 -33.79 -16.65
CA TRP A 620 1.50 -33.83 -17.54
C TRP A 620 1.73 -32.90 -18.76
N PRO A 621 0.98 -33.10 -19.86
CA PRO A 621 1.02 -32.21 -21.00
C PRO A 621 0.69 -30.78 -20.58
N ARG A 622 1.45 -29.81 -21.07
CA ARG A 622 1.34 -28.38 -20.73
C ARG A 622 -0.06 -27.78 -20.88
N PRO A 623 -0.86 -28.16 -21.92
CA PRO A 623 -2.23 -27.65 -22.05
C PRO A 623 -3.12 -27.92 -20.84
N TRP A 624 -2.89 -28.99 -20.08
CA TRP A 624 -3.68 -29.29 -18.88
C TRP A 624 -3.40 -28.30 -17.74
N TYR A 625 -2.14 -27.88 -17.55
CA TYR A 625 -1.80 -26.87 -16.55
C TYR A 625 -2.36 -25.49 -16.95
N LEU A 626 -2.29 -25.14 -18.23
CA LEU A 626 -2.89 -23.91 -18.75
C LEU A 626 -4.42 -23.95 -18.61
N ALA A 627 -5.06 -25.07 -18.96
CA ALA A 627 -6.49 -25.25 -18.80
C ALA A 627 -6.92 -25.13 -17.32
N GLY A 628 -6.16 -25.76 -16.40
CA GLY A 628 -6.39 -25.62 -14.95
C GLY A 628 -6.25 -24.17 -14.45
N LEU A 629 -5.25 -23.44 -14.95
CA LEU A 629 -5.06 -22.02 -14.65
C LEU A 629 -6.25 -21.16 -15.13
N LEU A 630 -6.61 -21.29 -16.39
CA LEU A 630 -7.70 -20.50 -16.98
C LEU A 630 -9.06 -20.87 -16.38
N ALA A 631 -9.30 -22.17 -16.12
CA ALA A 631 -10.50 -22.63 -15.42
C ALA A 631 -10.54 -22.11 -13.96
N GLY A 632 -9.39 -22.09 -13.27
CA GLY A 632 -9.27 -21.52 -11.93
C GLY A 632 -9.60 -20.04 -11.89
N ILE A 633 -9.10 -19.25 -12.85
CA ILE A 633 -9.43 -17.82 -12.98
C ILE A 633 -10.93 -17.66 -13.28
N GLY A 634 -11.48 -18.44 -14.20
CA GLY A 634 -12.92 -18.44 -14.52
C GLY A 634 -13.78 -18.78 -13.31
N MET A 635 -13.38 -19.79 -12.52
CA MET A 635 -14.05 -20.15 -11.27
C MET A 635 -14.04 -18.97 -10.27
N VAL A 636 -12.88 -18.35 -10.04
CA VAL A 636 -12.76 -17.18 -9.16
C VAL A 636 -13.60 -15.99 -9.65
N ALA A 637 -13.68 -15.78 -10.97
CA ALA A 637 -14.46 -14.70 -11.56
C ALA A 637 -15.97 -14.91 -11.40
N LEU A 638 -16.45 -16.11 -11.58
CA LEU A 638 -17.88 -16.45 -11.65
C LEU A 638 -18.48 -16.85 -10.30
N PHE A 639 -17.64 -17.28 -9.34
CA PHE A 639 -18.14 -17.79 -8.07
C PHE A 639 -18.67 -16.68 -7.16
N PRO A 640 -19.95 -16.78 -6.70
CA PRO A 640 -20.61 -15.72 -5.94
C PRO A 640 -20.27 -15.80 -4.44
N PHE A 641 -19.00 -15.58 -4.06
CA PHE A 641 -18.54 -15.69 -2.68
C PHE A 641 -19.36 -14.85 -1.67
N GLN A 642 -19.86 -13.69 -2.10
CA GLN A 642 -20.65 -12.79 -1.25
C GLN A 642 -22.02 -13.37 -0.86
N ARG A 643 -22.51 -14.39 -1.59
CA ARG A 643 -23.81 -15.03 -1.37
C ARG A 643 -23.75 -16.31 -0.55
N ILE A 644 -22.53 -16.73 -0.14
CA ILE A 644 -22.40 -17.96 0.64
C ILE A 644 -22.82 -17.67 2.09
N PRO A 645 -23.87 -18.33 2.62
CA PRO A 645 -24.23 -18.19 4.01
C PRO A 645 -23.21 -18.90 4.89
N GLY A 646 -22.82 -18.27 5.99
CA GLY A 646 -21.92 -18.88 6.97
C GLY A 646 -21.03 -17.87 7.70
N PRO A 647 -20.34 -18.30 8.75
CA PRO A 647 -19.38 -17.46 9.46
C PRO A 647 -18.31 -16.91 8.53
N ALA A 648 -18.02 -15.63 8.61
CA ALA A 648 -17.06 -14.93 7.73
C ALA A 648 -15.68 -15.62 7.66
N ALA A 649 -15.22 -16.21 8.78
CA ALA A 649 -13.96 -16.95 8.82
C ALA A 649 -13.98 -18.21 7.93
N TRP A 650 -15.11 -18.94 7.89
CA TRP A 650 -15.28 -20.13 7.04
C TRP A 650 -15.35 -19.76 5.56
N VAL A 651 -16.16 -18.77 5.23
CA VAL A 651 -16.30 -18.27 3.85
C VAL A 651 -14.99 -17.68 3.36
N GLY A 652 -14.29 -16.90 4.19
CA GLY A 652 -12.98 -16.37 3.89
C GLY A 652 -11.92 -17.47 3.71
N GLY A 653 -11.91 -18.51 4.55
CA GLY A 653 -11.02 -19.66 4.41
C GLY A 653 -11.25 -20.43 3.10
N LEU A 654 -12.51 -20.67 2.74
CA LEU A 654 -12.87 -21.28 1.46
C LEU A 654 -12.43 -20.38 0.28
N ALA A 655 -12.67 -19.08 0.37
CA ALA A 655 -12.24 -18.12 -0.63
C ALA A 655 -10.71 -18.13 -0.80
N ALA A 656 -9.95 -18.13 0.31
CA ALA A 656 -8.48 -18.20 0.27
C ALA A 656 -8.00 -19.47 -0.44
N CYS A 657 -8.57 -20.62 -0.15
CA CYS A 657 -8.25 -21.88 -0.83
C CYS A 657 -8.55 -21.79 -2.34
N LEU A 658 -9.74 -21.28 -2.71
CA LEU A 658 -10.15 -21.20 -4.11
C LEU A 658 -9.33 -20.16 -4.89
N PHE A 659 -8.98 -19.03 -4.29
CA PHE A 659 -8.13 -18.02 -4.92
C PHE A 659 -6.67 -18.47 -5.09
N THR A 660 -6.21 -19.43 -4.28
CA THR A 660 -4.88 -20.00 -4.40
C THR A 660 -4.76 -21.01 -5.56
N ILE A 661 -5.88 -21.59 -6.03
CA ILE A 661 -5.86 -22.56 -7.14
C ILE A 661 -5.23 -22.00 -8.42
N PRO A 662 -5.67 -20.85 -8.98
CA PRO A 662 -5.05 -20.32 -10.19
C PRO A 662 -3.57 -19.95 -9.96
N VAL A 663 -3.18 -19.46 -8.78
CA VAL A 663 -1.79 -19.19 -8.42
C VAL A 663 -0.95 -20.47 -8.46
N PHE A 664 -1.46 -21.56 -7.90
CA PHE A 664 -0.79 -22.86 -7.91
C PHE A 664 -0.58 -23.40 -9.33
N PHE A 665 -1.61 -23.33 -10.20
CA PHE A 665 -1.49 -23.74 -11.59
C PHE A 665 -0.55 -22.84 -12.41
N ALA A 666 -0.55 -21.53 -12.15
CA ALA A 666 0.44 -20.62 -12.72
C ALA A 666 1.86 -21.01 -12.33
N GLY A 667 2.06 -21.35 -11.04
CA GLY A 667 3.33 -21.86 -10.52
C GLY A 667 3.76 -23.17 -11.18
N LEU A 668 2.85 -24.12 -11.38
CA LEU A 668 3.15 -25.40 -12.08
C LEU A 668 3.60 -25.16 -13.52
N LEU A 669 2.87 -24.31 -14.24
CA LEU A 669 3.17 -23.97 -15.64
C LEU A 669 4.51 -23.24 -15.75
N PHE A 670 4.77 -22.29 -14.87
CA PHE A 670 6.06 -21.59 -14.79
C PHE A 670 7.21 -22.56 -14.48
N ALA A 671 7.05 -23.41 -13.47
CA ALA A 671 8.09 -24.35 -13.01
C ALA A 671 8.51 -25.34 -14.10
N ILE A 672 7.57 -25.85 -14.92
CA ILE A 672 7.85 -26.76 -16.02
C ILE A 672 8.73 -26.09 -17.08
N GLU A 673 8.37 -24.90 -17.50
CA GLU A 673 9.11 -24.17 -18.52
C GLU A 673 10.45 -23.67 -17.97
N PHE A 674 10.48 -23.20 -16.71
CA PHE A 674 11.70 -22.76 -16.06
C PHE A 674 12.73 -23.90 -15.87
N ARG A 675 12.25 -25.12 -15.63
CA ARG A 675 13.13 -26.32 -15.58
C ARG A 675 13.79 -26.64 -16.92
N ALA A 676 13.13 -26.29 -18.01
CA ALA A 676 13.54 -26.63 -19.39
C ALA A 676 14.30 -25.51 -20.10
N VAL A 677 14.38 -24.31 -19.50
CA VAL A 677 14.98 -23.15 -20.17
C VAL A 677 16.53 -23.18 -20.11
N ASN A 678 17.18 -22.74 -21.19
CA ASN A 678 18.66 -22.69 -21.27
C ASN A 678 19.27 -21.52 -20.47
N SER A 679 18.53 -20.43 -20.27
CA SER A 679 18.95 -19.25 -19.50
C SER A 679 17.87 -18.87 -18.47
N PRO A 680 17.95 -19.44 -17.25
CA PRO A 680 17.03 -19.14 -16.15
C PRO A 680 17.00 -17.64 -15.78
N GLY A 681 18.15 -16.97 -15.89
CA GLY A 681 18.27 -15.54 -15.64
C GLY A 681 17.47 -14.70 -16.62
N ALA A 682 17.54 -15.00 -17.91
CA ALA A 682 16.77 -14.29 -18.93
C ALA A 682 15.25 -14.55 -18.78
N ALA A 683 14.86 -15.77 -18.41
CA ALA A 683 13.47 -16.12 -18.14
C ALA A 683 12.90 -15.34 -16.95
N LEU A 684 13.66 -15.27 -15.84
CA LEU A 684 13.29 -14.49 -14.66
C LEU A 684 13.23 -12.99 -14.96
N GLY A 685 14.19 -12.47 -15.74
CA GLY A 685 14.21 -11.08 -16.17
C GLY A 685 12.99 -10.72 -17.02
N ALA A 686 12.62 -11.57 -17.99
CA ALA A 686 11.41 -11.38 -18.80
C ALA A 686 10.14 -11.39 -17.92
N ASN A 687 10.07 -12.27 -16.92
CA ASN A 687 8.97 -12.35 -15.98
C ASN A 687 8.84 -11.06 -15.13
N MET A 688 9.95 -10.55 -14.61
CA MET A 688 9.96 -9.31 -13.83
C MET A 688 9.56 -8.08 -14.67
N LEU A 689 10.07 -7.98 -15.90
CA LEU A 689 9.66 -6.91 -16.81
C LEU A 689 8.17 -7.02 -17.20
N GLY A 690 7.65 -8.24 -17.34
CA GLY A 690 6.23 -8.50 -17.50
C GLY A 690 5.43 -8.02 -16.29
N ALA A 691 5.89 -8.29 -15.09
CA ALA A 691 5.23 -7.84 -13.85
C ALA A 691 5.15 -6.29 -13.78
N VAL A 692 6.17 -5.57 -14.24
CA VAL A 692 6.09 -4.08 -14.35
C VAL A 692 4.92 -3.65 -15.22
N VAL A 693 4.74 -4.29 -16.38
CA VAL A 693 3.61 -3.97 -17.28
C VAL A 693 2.29 -4.37 -16.64
N GLY A 694 2.21 -5.54 -15.98
CA GLY A 694 1.03 -5.98 -15.24
C GLY A 694 0.60 -4.98 -14.17
N GLY A 695 1.54 -4.43 -13.41
CA GLY A 695 1.26 -3.42 -12.39
C GLY A 695 0.81 -2.07 -12.97
N LEU A 696 1.29 -1.69 -14.16
CA LEU A 696 0.75 -0.52 -14.86
C LEU A 696 -0.69 -0.79 -15.35
N LEU A 697 -0.99 -2.01 -15.79
CA LEU A 697 -2.34 -2.42 -16.23
C LEU A 697 -3.33 -2.50 -15.05
N GLU A 698 -2.88 -2.69 -13.81
CA GLU A 698 -3.74 -2.64 -12.62
C GLU A 698 -4.51 -1.33 -12.52
N ASN A 699 -3.93 -0.21 -12.98
CA ASN A 699 -4.60 1.10 -13.00
C ASN A 699 -5.87 1.13 -13.86
N LEU A 700 -6.08 0.15 -14.75
CA LEU A 700 -7.33 0.01 -15.48
C LEU A 700 -8.53 -0.27 -14.57
N SER A 701 -8.29 -0.81 -13.36
CA SER A 701 -9.34 -0.98 -12.34
C SER A 701 -10.03 0.33 -11.97
N LEU A 702 -9.34 1.47 -12.08
CA LEU A 702 -9.91 2.80 -11.86
C LEU A 702 -11.05 3.14 -12.84
N ILE A 703 -11.06 2.51 -14.03
CA ILE A 703 -12.11 2.68 -15.06
C ILE A 703 -13.15 1.57 -14.97
N VAL A 704 -12.68 0.30 -14.98
CA VAL A 704 -13.55 -0.86 -15.21
C VAL A 704 -13.89 -1.65 -13.95
N GLY A 705 -13.30 -1.29 -12.80
CA GLY A 705 -13.46 -2.00 -11.53
C GLY A 705 -12.45 -3.13 -11.35
N LEU A 706 -12.42 -3.66 -10.13
CA LEU A 706 -11.45 -4.68 -9.72
C LEU A 706 -11.71 -6.04 -10.39
N LYS A 707 -12.96 -6.46 -10.56
CA LYS A 707 -13.31 -7.77 -11.16
C LYS A 707 -12.79 -7.91 -12.59
N ALA A 708 -12.74 -6.82 -13.34
CA ALA A 708 -12.26 -6.82 -14.72
C ALA A 708 -10.76 -7.20 -14.83
N LEU A 709 -9.96 -6.97 -13.78
CA LEU A 709 -8.55 -7.37 -13.78
C LEU A 709 -8.36 -8.87 -13.95
N LEU A 710 -9.31 -9.71 -13.50
CA LEU A 710 -9.27 -11.16 -13.77
C LEU A 710 -9.41 -11.47 -15.26
N GLY A 711 -10.22 -10.69 -16.00
CA GLY A 711 -10.32 -10.79 -17.45
C GLY A 711 -9.00 -10.45 -18.14
N PHE A 712 -8.31 -9.39 -17.71
CA PHE A 712 -6.99 -9.05 -18.23
C PHE A 712 -5.94 -10.11 -17.88
N ALA A 713 -5.94 -10.63 -16.65
CA ALA A 713 -5.08 -11.75 -16.26
C ALA A 713 -5.34 -12.99 -17.12
N PHE A 714 -6.61 -13.33 -17.39
CA PHE A 714 -6.98 -14.43 -18.26
C PHE A 714 -6.40 -14.26 -19.68
N VAL A 715 -6.53 -13.08 -20.28
CA VAL A 715 -5.96 -12.77 -21.59
C VAL A 715 -4.44 -12.89 -21.60
N LEU A 716 -3.76 -12.37 -20.57
CA LEU A 716 -2.30 -12.45 -20.46
C LEU A 716 -1.82 -13.90 -20.32
N TYR A 717 -2.51 -14.74 -19.57
CA TYR A 717 -2.18 -16.16 -19.46
C TYR A 717 -2.52 -16.94 -20.75
N ALA A 718 -3.56 -16.57 -21.48
CA ALA A 718 -3.80 -17.09 -22.80
C ALA A 718 -2.69 -16.72 -23.79
N LEU A 719 -2.19 -15.46 -23.73
CA LEU A 719 -1.02 -15.02 -24.49
C LEU A 719 0.26 -15.78 -24.09
N ALA A 720 0.42 -16.11 -22.81
CA ALA A 720 1.51 -17.00 -22.36
C ALA A 720 1.41 -18.38 -23.05
N GLY A 721 0.19 -18.93 -23.17
CA GLY A 721 -0.06 -20.17 -23.91
C GLY A 721 0.35 -20.07 -25.39
N LEU A 722 0.05 -18.95 -26.06
CA LEU A 722 0.53 -18.69 -27.44
C LEU A 722 2.06 -18.57 -27.50
N GLY A 723 2.66 -17.90 -26.49
CA GLY A 723 4.12 -17.79 -26.35
C GLY A 723 4.82 -19.15 -26.34
N LEU A 724 4.25 -20.16 -25.65
CA LEU A 724 4.77 -21.52 -25.67
C LEU A 724 4.89 -22.13 -27.08
N VAL A 725 3.93 -21.84 -27.94
CA VAL A 725 3.91 -22.34 -29.32
C VAL A 725 4.95 -21.62 -30.17
N ILE A 726 5.05 -20.29 -30.00
CA ILE A 726 5.98 -19.44 -30.76
C ILE A 726 7.43 -19.72 -30.39
N ASP A 727 7.74 -19.76 -29.10
CA ASP A 727 9.11 -19.97 -28.59
C ASP A 727 9.65 -21.35 -29.04
N ARG A 728 8.81 -22.38 -29.07
CA ARG A 728 9.18 -23.71 -29.57
C ARG A 728 9.45 -23.75 -31.07
N LYS A 729 8.66 -23.04 -31.87
CA LYS A 729 8.89 -22.97 -33.32
C LYS A 729 10.24 -22.31 -33.63
N LYS A 730 10.63 -21.30 -32.86
CA LYS A 730 11.94 -20.64 -32.99
C LYS A 730 13.10 -21.59 -32.67
N LEU A 731 12.98 -22.40 -31.59
CA LEU A 731 13.98 -23.38 -31.22
C LEU A 731 14.12 -24.47 -32.31
N ALA A 732 13.02 -25.01 -32.81
CA ALA A 732 13.02 -26.03 -33.87
C ALA A 732 13.53 -25.50 -35.21
N GLY A 733 13.37 -24.21 -35.50
CA GLY A 733 13.90 -23.55 -36.69
C GLY A 733 15.41 -23.31 -36.60
N SER A 734 15.93 -22.98 -35.40
CA SER A 734 17.37 -22.81 -35.13
C SER A 734 18.13 -24.14 -35.25
N ASP A 735 17.60 -25.24 -34.73
CA ASP A 735 18.21 -26.55 -34.85
C ASP A 735 18.28 -27.04 -36.32
N ARG A 736 17.26 -26.73 -37.11
CA ARG A 736 17.30 -27.01 -38.58
C ARG A 736 18.33 -26.17 -39.32
N SER A 737 18.57 -24.93 -38.97
CA SER A 737 19.55 -24.07 -39.62
C SER A 737 20.99 -24.49 -39.26
N ILE A 738 21.23 -24.96 -38.05
CA ILE A 738 22.52 -25.51 -37.60
C ILE A 738 22.80 -26.87 -38.31
N LEU A 739 21.77 -27.73 -38.43
CA LEU A 739 21.92 -29.00 -39.18
C LEU A 739 22.18 -28.76 -40.67
N LEU A 740 21.56 -27.76 -41.28
CA LEU A 740 21.77 -27.43 -42.70
C LEU A 740 23.13 -26.74 -42.93
N SER A 741 23.65 -25.99 -41.97
CA SER A 741 25.01 -25.40 -42.07
C SER A 741 26.10 -26.45 -41.90
N ASN A 742 25.88 -27.52 -41.13
CA ASN A 742 26.82 -28.62 -40.97
C ASN A 742 26.79 -29.65 -42.14
N ILE A 743 25.74 -29.70 -42.93
CA ILE A 743 25.61 -30.56 -44.12
C ILE A 743 26.21 -29.87 -45.38
N GLY A 744 26.41 -28.55 -45.35
CA GLY A 744 26.99 -27.78 -46.45
C GLY A 744 28.52 -27.53 -46.35
N SER A 745 29.18 -28.12 -45.35
CA SER A 745 30.62 -28.00 -45.11
C SER A 745 31.42 -29.30 -45.32
N ASP A 746 30.81 -30.36 -45.90
CA ASP A 746 31.51 -31.58 -46.37
C ASP A 746 31.60 -31.57 -47.91
#